data_e7baaef8d4a97736e150070013e1b2d9
#
_entry.id   e7baaef8d4a97736e150070013e1b2d9
#
_cell.length_a   1.000
_cell.length_b   1.000
_cell.length_c   1.000
_cell.angle_alpha   90.00
_cell.angle_beta   90.00
_cell.angle_gamma   90.00
#
_symmetry.space_group_name_H-M   'P 1'
#
loop_
_entity.id
_entity.type
_entity.pdbx_description
1 polymer ?
#
loop_
_entity_poly.entity_id
_entity_poly.type
_entity_poly.pdbx_seq_one_letter_code
_entity_poly.pdbx_strand_id
1 'polypeptide(L)'
;MMENKLKIQQLHERWLEHNKDVWALDVNNYLVFVDECILKAELLLAYDVLSEGIDLFPNNTQIKKSFALILNRMEMSEEAKSVLMDLLQENQDDELVLGILASAYKNLARKKQSISQHHSPEINENLSMSIEFYKKAYAKAKNSWHGINLATLQLIIGNEKMAIEIAKEVFKNLFYKAQGITKNNYWDLATLAEALIILKDYDEAINYLRQAIAVNKNDIGSQVSTKKNLSLLYQYQKIPSDIYNKLTELFSIPKIVVFSGHMIDKDEFADCRFPKWLEFEVSELIKDKIESLGNIETYSSAACGADILFIEHALQKGAKINIILPCARELFIKKSVSYLTDSNWEKRFLNILESDINLIELTSVTDDHLEIPYDFANQLILGLSKMQARNLCTELIPFVVYHKDSKDLDGGTASVVSDWKKQKLDIEKIELDKLLKEKNGSCNTFDTLVSPLVHASVGYKYSGHTVSLLYADTVNYSKLSDYEMMVFGEVTLEFLNKTLKQNNYKVGEKNTWGDAFFISFYDASDAGCCALTMMDFINNYNWRSVGINKNIKIRMALHAGVAYSFKNPLTDTITFNGINVCRAARMESITPPGRVFCSEEFAAFCETLNISEFSCSYVGQKLMPKHLGKYPTYLLRRS
;
A
#
# COMPACT_ATOMS: atom_id res chain seq x y z
N MET A 1 -5.56 19.93 -14.63
CA MET A 1 -4.71 18.89 -14.03
C MET A 1 -3.70 19.47 -13.04
N MET A 2 -2.91 20.50 -13.39
CA MET A 2 -2.05 21.23 -12.43
C MET A 2 -2.79 21.72 -11.18
N GLU A 3 -3.98 22.28 -11.35
CA GLU A 3 -4.80 22.81 -10.25
C GLU A 3 -5.24 21.76 -9.22
N ASN A 4 -5.31 20.49 -9.63
CA ASN A 4 -5.73 19.39 -8.75
C ASN A 4 -4.58 18.82 -7.93
N LYS A 5 -3.36 18.84 -8.44
CA LYS A 5 -2.13 18.42 -7.75
C LYS A 5 -1.72 19.43 -6.67
N LEU A 6 -1.71 20.71 -6.99
CA LEU A 6 -1.52 21.76 -5.97
C LEU A 6 -2.47 21.57 -4.78
N LYS A 7 -3.69 21.05 -5.02
CA LYS A 7 -4.69 20.82 -3.96
C LYS A 7 -4.41 19.59 -3.08
N ILE A 8 -3.72 18.54 -3.57
CA ILE A 8 -3.38 17.37 -2.73
C ILE A 8 -2.18 17.70 -1.84
N GLN A 9 -1.12 18.26 -2.41
CA GLN A 9 0.02 18.74 -1.63
C GLN A 9 -0.40 19.77 -0.58
N GLN A 10 -1.31 20.69 -0.96
CA GLN A 10 -1.94 21.62 -0.03
C GLN A 10 -2.73 20.95 1.10
N LEU A 11 -3.34 19.75 0.88
CA LEU A 11 -3.98 19.01 1.97
C LEU A 11 -2.95 18.51 2.99
N HIS A 12 -1.87 17.89 2.53
CA HIS A 12 -0.82 17.42 3.43
C HIS A 12 -0.12 18.57 4.15
N GLU A 13 0.20 19.66 3.47
CA GLU A 13 0.78 20.87 4.06
C GLU A 13 -0.17 21.51 5.09
N ARG A 14 -1.44 21.71 4.74
CA ARG A 14 -2.47 22.21 5.66
C ARG A 14 -2.63 21.34 6.89
N TRP A 15 -2.51 20.01 6.76
CA TRP A 15 -2.52 19.10 7.89
C TRP A 15 -1.27 19.21 8.75
N LEU A 16 -0.10 19.36 8.14
CA LEU A 16 1.16 19.52 8.88
C LEU A 16 1.23 20.86 9.64
N GLU A 17 0.62 21.90 9.08
CA GLU A 17 0.63 23.26 9.63
C GLU A 17 -0.60 23.59 10.50
N HIS A 18 -1.58 22.65 10.61
CA HIS A 18 -2.79 22.93 11.35
C HIS A 18 -2.50 23.21 12.84
N ASN A 19 -3.19 24.21 13.40
CA ASN A 19 -3.11 24.49 14.82
C ASN A 19 -4.14 23.64 15.57
N LYS A 20 -3.65 22.62 16.29
CA LYS A 20 -4.49 21.68 17.03
C LYS A 20 -5.40 22.35 18.06
N ASP A 21 -4.94 23.40 18.74
CA ASP A 21 -5.74 24.13 19.75
C ASP A 21 -6.92 24.86 19.10
N VAL A 22 -6.71 25.39 17.89
CA VAL A 22 -7.78 26.04 17.10
C VAL A 22 -8.76 25.00 16.57
N TRP A 23 -8.29 23.86 16.08
CA TRP A 23 -9.15 22.80 15.56
C TRP A 23 -9.95 22.11 16.67
N ALA A 24 -9.41 22.02 17.88
CA ALA A 24 -10.10 21.49 19.05
C ALA A 24 -11.33 22.31 19.50
N LEU A 25 -11.53 23.52 18.95
CA LEU A 25 -12.69 24.35 19.26
C LEU A 25 -13.96 23.91 18.52
N ASP A 26 -13.83 23.28 17.35
CA ASP A 26 -14.97 22.86 16.53
C ASP A 26 -14.67 21.56 15.77
N VAL A 27 -15.45 20.52 16.02
CA VAL A 27 -15.37 19.21 15.35
C VAL A 27 -15.54 19.32 13.82
N ASN A 28 -16.25 20.34 13.33
CA ASN A 28 -16.44 20.54 11.90
C ASN A 28 -15.13 20.83 11.15
N ASN A 29 -14.10 21.36 11.81
CA ASN A 29 -12.79 21.53 11.19
C ASN A 29 -12.22 20.18 10.71
N TYR A 30 -12.39 19.13 11.52
CA TYR A 30 -12.00 17.77 11.16
C TYR A 30 -12.89 17.16 10.08
N LEU A 31 -14.21 17.27 10.23
CA LEU A 31 -15.16 16.65 9.32
C LEU A 31 -15.06 17.21 7.89
N VAL A 32 -15.01 18.55 7.75
CA VAL A 32 -14.87 19.20 6.44
C VAL A 32 -13.56 18.84 5.77
N PHE A 33 -12.46 18.81 6.53
CA PHE A 33 -11.16 18.42 5.99
C PHE A 33 -11.14 16.94 5.53
N VAL A 34 -11.77 16.06 6.29
CA VAL A 34 -11.92 14.64 5.93
C VAL A 34 -12.73 14.47 4.64
N ASP A 35 -13.78 15.24 4.44
CA ASP A 35 -14.55 15.20 3.19
C ASP A 35 -13.68 15.59 1.98
N GLU A 36 -12.80 16.59 2.11
CA GLU A 36 -11.81 16.92 1.07
C GLU A 36 -10.83 15.77 0.81
N CYS A 37 -10.34 15.10 1.87
CA CYS A 37 -9.47 13.93 1.74
C CYS A 37 -10.18 12.78 1.01
N ILE A 38 -11.44 12.51 1.34
CA ILE A 38 -12.26 11.48 0.71
C ILE A 38 -12.40 11.72 -0.80
N LEU A 39 -12.70 12.95 -1.21
CA LEU A 39 -12.82 13.32 -2.62
C LEU A 39 -11.53 13.05 -3.41
N LYS A 40 -10.37 13.21 -2.78
CA LYS A 40 -9.05 12.99 -3.38
C LYS A 40 -8.54 11.54 -3.24
N ALA A 41 -9.29 10.68 -2.58
CA ALA A 41 -8.89 9.32 -2.20
C ALA A 41 -7.67 9.27 -1.26
N GLU A 42 -7.37 10.36 -0.53
CA GLU A 42 -6.31 10.44 0.48
C GLU A 42 -6.79 9.82 1.81
N LEU A 43 -7.06 8.50 1.79
CA LEU A 43 -7.69 7.80 2.91
C LEU A 43 -6.77 7.69 4.13
N LEU A 44 -5.45 7.57 3.94
CA LEU A 44 -4.50 7.52 5.05
C LEU A 44 -4.47 8.85 5.80
N LEU A 45 -4.49 9.97 5.08
CA LEU A 45 -4.60 11.30 5.67
C LEU A 45 -5.93 11.48 6.41
N ALA A 46 -7.04 11.05 5.80
CA ALA A 46 -8.36 11.07 6.45
C ALA A 46 -8.36 10.26 7.77
N TYR A 47 -7.70 9.12 7.79
CA TYR A 47 -7.54 8.31 9.00
C TYR A 47 -6.79 9.08 10.10
N ASP A 48 -5.65 9.71 9.77
CA ASP A 48 -4.86 10.47 10.74
C ASP A 48 -5.64 11.65 11.32
N VAL A 49 -6.35 12.39 10.47
CA VAL A 49 -7.22 13.51 10.87
C VAL A 49 -8.30 13.06 11.83
N LEU A 50 -9.02 11.99 11.49
CA LEU A 50 -10.09 11.46 12.35
C LEU A 50 -9.56 10.82 13.63
N SER A 51 -8.38 10.22 13.61
CA SER A 51 -7.76 9.68 14.82
C SER A 51 -7.48 10.79 15.83
N GLU A 52 -6.93 11.93 15.40
CA GLU A 52 -6.75 13.10 16.28
C GLU A 52 -8.10 13.67 16.73
N GLY A 53 -9.06 13.77 15.81
CA GLY A 53 -10.41 14.26 16.13
C GLY A 53 -11.14 13.40 17.17
N ILE A 54 -11.01 12.07 17.12
CA ILE A 54 -11.59 11.16 18.12
C ILE A 54 -10.96 11.37 19.50
N ASP A 55 -9.64 11.56 19.57
CA ASP A 55 -8.94 11.85 20.83
C ASP A 55 -9.45 13.15 21.50
N LEU A 56 -9.79 14.17 20.69
CA LEU A 56 -10.29 15.46 21.18
C LEU A 56 -11.81 15.45 21.44
N PHE A 57 -12.57 14.71 20.65
CA PHE A 57 -14.03 14.63 20.72
C PHE A 57 -14.53 13.18 20.92
N PRO A 58 -14.13 12.50 22.01
CA PRO A 58 -14.37 11.04 22.18
C PRO A 58 -15.85 10.65 22.24
N ASN A 59 -16.74 11.58 22.58
CA ASN A 59 -18.18 11.36 22.67
C ASN A 59 -18.96 11.85 21.43
N ASN A 60 -18.30 12.42 20.42
CA ASN A 60 -18.98 12.89 19.23
C ASN A 60 -19.29 11.74 18.28
N THR A 61 -20.58 11.45 18.08
CA THR A 61 -21.05 10.34 17.26
C THR A 61 -20.76 10.55 15.78
N GLN A 62 -20.74 11.80 15.28
CA GLN A 62 -20.50 12.08 13.85
C GLN A 62 -19.05 11.76 13.46
N ILE A 63 -18.08 12.15 14.29
CA ILE A 63 -16.67 11.84 14.02
C ILE A 63 -16.40 10.32 14.08
N LYS A 64 -17.05 9.59 15.00
CA LYS A 64 -16.97 8.12 15.06
C LYS A 64 -17.57 7.48 13.81
N LYS A 65 -18.70 7.96 13.30
CA LYS A 65 -19.31 7.49 12.03
C LYS A 65 -18.37 7.72 10.84
N SER A 66 -17.79 8.92 10.73
CA SER A 66 -16.83 9.25 9.69
C SER A 66 -15.59 8.37 9.78
N PHE A 67 -15.09 8.09 10.99
CA PHE A 67 -13.96 7.19 11.20
C PHE A 67 -14.28 5.75 10.76
N ALA A 68 -15.44 5.23 11.16
CA ALA A 68 -15.87 3.90 10.73
C ALA A 68 -16.03 3.81 9.20
N LEU A 69 -16.50 4.88 8.55
CA LEU A 69 -16.58 4.95 7.09
C LEU A 69 -15.18 4.90 6.45
N ILE A 70 -14.20 5.64 6.99
CA ILE A 70 -12.81 5.60 6.48
C ILE A 70 -12.19 4.24 6.70
N LEU A 71 -12.31 3.66 7.90
CA LEU A 71 -11.85 2.30 8.18
C LEU A 71 -12.39 1.30 7.15
N ASN A 72 -13.68 1.38 6.86
CA ASN A 72 -14.32 0.48 5.90
C ASN A 72 -13.84 0.70 4.46
N ARG A 73 -13.57 1.95 4.06
CA ARG A 73 -12.98 2.29 2.74
C ARG A 73 -11.55 1.79 2.59
N MET A 74 -10.80 1.75 3.70
CA MET A 74 -9.43 1.21 3.80
C MET A 74 -9.40 -0.33 3.97
N GLU A 75 -10.55 -1.00 3.86
CA GLU A 75 -10.71 -2.46 4.02
C GLU A 75 -10.41 -2.97 5.44
N MET A 76 -10.42 -2.08 6.42
CA MET A 76 -10.33 -2.37 7.87
C MET A 76 -11.73 -2.59 8.45
N SER A 77 -12.48 -3.53 7.84
CA SER A 77 -13.92 -3.67 8.11
C SER A 77 -14.23 -4.30 9.46
N GLU A 78 -13.31 -5.07 10.07
CA GLU A 78 -13.48 -5.58 11.44
C GLU A 78 -13.41 -4.44 12.47
N GLU A 79 -12.48 -3.50 12.30
CA GLU A 79 -12.37 -2.31 13.13
C GLU A 79 -13.58 -1.39 12.96
N ALA A 80 -13.99 -1.17 11.70
CA ALA A 80 -15.21 -0.42 11.41
C ALA A 80 -16.42 -1.03 12.12
N LYS A 81 -16.57 -2.36 12.05
CA LYS A 81 -17.64 -3.11 12.73
C LYS A 81 -17.61 -2.88 14.24
N SER A 82 -16.43 -2.95 14.89
CA SER A 82 -16.31 -2.70 16.32
C SER A 82 -16.83 -1.32 16.72
N VAL A 83 -16.37 -0.27 16.05
CA VAL A 83 -16.81 1.12 16.31
C VAL A 83 -18.32 1.29 16.09
N LEU A 84 -18.86 0.67 15.03
CA LEU A 84 -20.29 0.78 14.68
C LEU A 84 -21.19 0.00 15.62
N MET A 85 -20.73 -1.14 16.13
CA MET A 85 -21.50 -1.91 17.12
C MET A 85 -21.63 -1.14 18.44
N ASP A 86 -20.59 -0.43 18.87
CA ASP A 86 -20.67 0.44 20.06
C ASP A 86 -21.68 1.58 19.83
N LEU A 87 -21.67 2.21 18.65
CA LEU A 87 -22.65 3.25 18.29
C LEU A 87 -24.09 2.71 18.24
N LEU A 88 -24.31 1.46 17.81
CA LEU A 88 -25.63 0.85 17.81
C LEU A 88 -26.17 0.55 19.22
N GLN A 89 -25.31 0.35 20.22
CA GLN A 89 -25.75 0.22 21.60
C GLN A 89 -26.34 1.53 22.12
N GLU A 90 -25.83 2.68 21.65
CA GLU A 90 -26.35 4.01 22.01
C GLU A 90 -27.64 4.35 21.24
N ASN A 91 -27.73 3.99 19.96
CA ASN A 91 -28.89 4.21 19.09
C ASN A 91 -29.06 3.06 18.08
N GLN A 92 -29.91 2.09 18.42
CA GLN A 92 -30.15 0.88 17.61
C GLN A 92 -30.75 1.17 16.24
N ASP A 93 -31.28 2.36 16.04
CA ASP A 93 -32.05 2.75 14.89
C ASP A 93 -31.37 3.79 14.01
N ASP A 94 -30.09 4.08 14.22
CA ASP A 94 -29.35 5.03 13.37
C ASP A 94 -29.12 4.44 11.98
N GLU A 95 -29.82 5.00 10.99
CA GLU A 95 -29.81 4.47 9.63
C GLU A 95 -28.43 4.51 8.96
N LEU A 96 -27.64 5.57 9.25
CA LEU A 96 -26.30 5.73 8.68
C LEU A 96 -25.36 4.68 9.28
N VAL A 97 -25.43 4.45 10.60
CA VAL A 97 -24.65 3.43 11.28
C VAL A 97 -25.00 2.03 10.73
N LEU A 98 -26.30 1.72 10.57
CA LEU A 98 -26.77 0.48 9.97
C LEU A 98 -26.23 0.28 8.54
N GLY A 99 -26.24 1.35 7.72
CA GLY A 99 -25.74 1.31 6.34
C GLY A 99 -24.23 1.11 6.25
N ILE A 100 -23.44 1.78 7.09
CA ILE A 100 -21.98 1.61 7.12
C ILE A 100 -21.64 0.21 7.65
N LEU A 101 -22.35 -0.29 8.66
CA LEU A 101 -22.17 -1.63 9.20
C LEU A 101 -22.49 -2.71 8.15
N ALA A 102 -23.58 -2.54 7.40
CA ALA A 102 -23.92 -3.40 6.27
C ALA A 102 -22.79 -3.42 5.22
N SER A 103 -22.23 -2.26 4.91
CA SER A 103 -21.07 -2.15 4.00
C SER A 103 -19.83 -2.85 4.55
N ALA A 104 -19.58 -2.79 5.87
CA ALA A 104 -18.46 -3.50 6.50
C ALA A 104 -18.59 -5.03 6.32
N TYR A 105 -19.76 -5.59 6.59
CA TYR A 105 -20.03 -7.01 6.36
C TYR A 105 -19.92 -7.40 4.88
N LYS A 106 -20.38 -6.55 3.94
CA LYS A 106 -20.19 -6.75 2.49
C LYS A 106 -18.69 -6.83 2.13
N ASN A 107 -17.86 -5.96 2.67
CA ASN A 107 -16.41 -5.96 2.41
C ASN A 107 -15.72 -7.18 3.02
N LEU A 108 -16.13 -7.64 4.21
CA LEU A 108 -15.62 -8.87 4.81
C LEU A 108 -15.92 -10.09 3.94
N ALA A 109 -17.14 -10.19 3.40
CA ALA A 109 -17.51 -11.24 2.45
C ALA A 109 -16.63 -11.18 1.18
N ARG A 110 -16.43 -9.98 0.60
CA ARG A 110 -15.59 -9.77 -0.58
C ARG A 110 -14.13 -10.18 -0.34
N LYS A 111 -13.54 -9.78 0.79
CA LYS A 111 -12.15 -10.12 1.15
C LYS A 111 -11.96 -11.64 1.24
N LYS A 112 -12.88 -12.34 1.89
CA LYS A 112 -12.84 -13.81 2.01
C LYS A 112 -13.05 -14.51 0.67
N GLN A 113 -13.92 -13.99 -0.21
CA GLN A 113 -14.14 -14.52 -1.55
C GLN A 113 -12.89 -14.42 -2.43
N SER A 114 -12.11 -13.37 -2.30
CA SER A 114 -10.85 -13.21 -3.07
C SER A 114 -9.75 -14.21 -2.67
N ILE A 115 -9.81 -14.72 -1.44
CA ILE A 115 -8.84 -15.68 -0.89
C ILE A 115 -9.28 -17.13 -1.18
N SER A 116 -10.59 -17.41 -1.12
CA SER A 116 -11.16 -18.74 -1.33
C SER A 116 -11.94 -18.81 -2.65
N GLN A 117 -11.57 -19.76 -3.53
CA GLN A 117 -12.32 -19.99 -4.78
C GLN A 117 -13.72 -20.57 -4.56
N HIS A 118 -14.10 -20.90 -3.33
CA HIS A 118 -15.38 -21.55 -3.00
C HIS A 118 -16.16 -20.71 -1.98
N HIS A 119 -17.49 -20.73 -2.08
CA HIS A 119 -18.39 -20.14 -1.08
C HIS A 119 -18.22 -20.84 0.26
N SER A 120 -17.54 -20.18 1.20
CA SER A 120 -17.43 -20.67 2.58
C SER A 120 -18.69 -20.30 3.38
N PRO A 121 -19.03 -21.04 4.48
CA PRO A 121 -20.10 -20.66 5.38
C PRO A 121 -19.99 -19.22 5.92
N GLU A 122 -18.80 -18.76 6.20
CA GLU A 122 -18.53 -17.39 6.69
C GLU A 122 -18.81 -16.30 5.65
N ILE A 123 -18.60 -16.58 4.34
CA ILE A 123 -18.95 -15.64 3.26
C ILE A 123 -20.47 -15.47 3.26
N ASN A 124 -21.22 -16.58 3.35
CA ASN A 124 -22.68 -16.55 3.39
C ASN A 124 -23.21 -15.85 4.64
N GLU A 125 -22.60 -16.04 5.80
CA GLU A 125 -22.94 -15.34 7.03
C GLU A 125 -22.75 -13.83 6.89
N ASN A 126 -21.59 -13.38 6.44
CA ASN A 126 -21.31 -11.97 6.21
C ASN A 126 -22.28 -11.34 5.18
N LEU A 127 -22.60 -12.04 4.08
CA LEU A 127 -23.59 -11.57 3.11
C LEU A 127 -24.98 -11.46 3.76
N SER A 128 -25.38 -12.44 4.56
CA SER A 128 -26.67 -12.44 5.26
C SER A 128 -26.78 -11.28 6.25
N MET A 129 -25.75 -11.04 7.04
CA MET A 129 -25.69 -9.89 7.97
C MET A 129 -25.74 -8.56 7.22
N SER A 130 -25.01 -8.44 6.12
CA SER A 130 -25.04 -7.24 5.29
C SER A 130 -26.45 -6.96 4.73
N ILE A 131 -27.14 -7.98 4.22
CA ILE A 131 -28.51 -7.88 3.73
C ILE A 131 -29.47 -7.45 4.84
N GLU A 132 -29.36 -8.04 6.03
CA GLU A 132 -30.21 -7.71 7.17
C GLU A 132 -30.07 -6.23 7.55
N PHE A 133 -28.84 -5.73 7.69
CA PHE A 133 -28.58 -4.35 8.07
C PHE A 133 -29.00 -3.36 6.97
N TYR A 134 -28.72 -3.62 5.69
CA TYR A 134 -29.23 -2.78 4.60
C TYR A 134 -30.75 -2.79 4.53
N LYS A 135 -31.40 -3.92 4.78
CA LYS A 135 -32.87 -4.02 4.82
C LYS A 135 -33.45 -3.13 5.94
N LYS A 136 -32.86 -3.19 7.15
CA LYS A 136 -33.25 -2.31 8.27
C LYS A 136 -33.06 -0.83 7.92
N ALA A 137 -31.90 -0.45 7.39
CA ALA A 137 -31.60 0.92 6.99
C ALA A 137 -32.55 1.42 5.89
N TYR A 138 -32.80 0.62 4.86
CA TYR A 138 -33.68 0.99 3.74
C TYR A 138 -35.15 1.09 4.15
N ALA A 139 -35.62 0.21 5.02
CA ALA A 139 -36.99 0.25 5.54
C ALA A 139 -37.27 1.56 6.28
N LYS A 140 -36.26 2.11 6.96
CA LYS A 140 -36.39 3.31 7.80
C LYS A 140 -36.39 4.61 6.99
N ALA A 141 -35.46 4.81 6.08
CA ALA A 141 -35.26 6.10 5.41
C ALA A 141 -35.55 6.09 3.91
N LYS A 142 -35.77 4.91 3.31
CA LYS A 142 -35.90 4.76 1.85
C LYS A 142 -34.79 5.43 1.04
N ASN A 143 -33.58 5.51 1.67
CA ASN A 143 -32.42 6.10 1.07
C ASN A 143 -31.94 5.25 -0.12
N SER A 144 -31.70 5.88 -1.26
CA SER A 144 -31.27 5.20 -2.49
C SER A 144 -29.96 4.46 -2.36
N TRP A 145 -29.03 4.95 -1.54
CA TRP A 145 -27.75 4.26 -1.25
C TRP A 145 -27.98 2.91 -0.55
N HIS A 146 -28.85 2.85 0.46
CA HIS A 146 -29.20 1.59 1.12
C HIS A 146 -29.95 0.66 0.17
N GLY A 147 -30.88 1.20 -0.61
CA GLY A 147 -31.69 0.44 -1.57
C GLY A 147 -30.85 -0.21 -2.66
N ILE A 148 -29.93 0.52 -3.28
CA ILE A 148 -29.10 -0.04 -4.37
C ILE A 148 -28.15 -1.11 -3.87
N ASN A 149 -27.54 -0.93 -2.69
CA ASN A 149 -26.69 -1.93 -2.10
C ASN A 149 -27.47 -3.19 -1.70
N LEU A 150 -28.70 -3.04 -1.18
CA LEU A 150 -29.59 -4.17 -0.91
C LEU A 150 -29.95 -4.91 -2.19
N ALA A 151 -30.32 -4.20 -3.27
CA ALA A 151 -30.64 -4.80 -4.56
C ALA A 151 -29.43 -5.59 -5.12
N THR A 152 -28.23 -4.99 -5.06
CA THR A 152 -26.97 -5.63 -5.46
C THR A 152 -26.75 -6.95 -4.71
N LEU A 153 -26.90 -6.96 -3.39
CA LEU A 153 -26.71 -8.17 -2.58
C LEU A 153 -27.79 -9.23 -2.85
N GLN A 154 -29.07 -8.83 -3.04
CA GLN A 154 -30.12 -9.75 -3.43
C GLN A 154 -29.83 -10.41 -4.78
N LEU A 155 -29.27 -9.66 -5.74
CA LEU A 155 -28.83 -10.21 -7.02
C LEU A 155 -27.70 -11.23 -6.85
N ILE A 156 -26.72 -10.92 -5.99
CA ILE A 156 -25.56 -11.77 -5.72
C ILE A 156 -26.00 -13.12 -5.13
N ILE A 157 -26.92 -13.14 -4.17
CA ILE A 157 -27.42 -14.38 -3.55
C ILE A 157 -28.45 -15.11 -4.41
N GLY A 158 -28.72 -14.63 -5.65
CA GLY A 158 -29.67 -15.28 -6.60
C GLY A 158 -31.14 -14.89 -6.45
N ASN A 159 -31.48 -13.95 -5.57
CA ASN A 159 -32.85 -13.47 -5.40
C ASN A 159 -33.17 -12.34 -6.41
N GLU A 160 -33.15 -12.72 -7.71
CA GLU A 160 -33.24 -11.80 -8.85
C GLU A 160 -34.53 -10.98 -8.85
N LYS A 161 -35.66 -11.61 -8.49
CA LYS A 161 -36.97 -10.93 -8.45
C LYS A 161 -36.95 -9.74 -7.47
N MET A 162 -36.50 -9.97 -6.25
CA MET A 162 -36.41 -8.92 -5.23
C MET A 162 -35.38 -7.84 -5.60
N ALA A 163 -34.24 -8.23 -6.20
CA ALA A 163 -33.25 -7.30 -6.69
C ALA A 163 -33.84 -6.32 -7.72
N ILE A 164 -34.58 -6.84 -8.69
CA ILE A 164 -35.24 -6.05 -9.74
C ILE A 164 -36.32 -5.12 -9.14
N GLU A 165 -37.13 -5.62 -8.21
CA GLU A 165 -38.16 -4.79 -7.55
C GLU A 165 -37.58 -3.60 -6.82
N ILE A 166 -36.51 -3.83 -6.01
CA ILE A 166 -35.83 -2.75 -5.28
C ILE A 166 -35.11 -1.79 -6.26
N ALA A 167 -34.43 -2.31 -7.28
CA ALA A 167 -33.76 -1.47 -8.27
C ALA A 167 -34.74 -0.57 -9.03
N LYS A 168 -35.93 -1.06 -9.39
CA LYS A 168 -36.99 -0.25 -9.99
C LYS A 168 -37.50 0.85 -9.05
N GLU A 169 -37.70 0.54 -7.77
CA GLU A 169 -38.10 1.52 -6.76
C GLU A 169 -37.05 2.63 -6.61
N VAL A 170 -35.77 2.26 -6.47
CA VAL A 170 -34.64 3.20 -6.36
C VAL A 170 -34.53 4.07 -7.61
N PHE A 171 -34.58 3.45 -8.79
CA PHE A 171 -34.51 4.18 -10.06
C PHE A 171 -35.65 5.20 -10.17
N LYS A 172 -36.88 4.78 -9.92
CA LYS A 172 -38.05 5.66 -9.97
C LYS A 172 -37.92 6.86 -9.04
N ASN A 173 -37.52 6.63 -7.79
CA ASN A 173 -37.38 7.68 -6.79
C ASN A 173 -36.33 8.72 -7.18
N LEU A 174 -35.17 8.27 -7.70
CA LEU A 174 -34.10 9.15 -8.14
C LEU A 174 -34.42 9.85 -9.46
N PHE A 175 -35.03 9.16 -10.41
CA PHE A 175 -35.38 9.71 -11.73
C PHE A 175 -36.34 10.90 -11.61
N TYR A 176 -37.38 10.81 -10.78
CA TYR A 176 -38.28 11.94 -10.53
C TYR A 176 -37.59 13.10 -9.77
N LYS A 177 -36.67 12.79 -8.87
CA LYS A 177 -35.86 13.81 -8.19
C LYS A 177 -34.93 14.53 -9.18
N ALA A 178 -34.35 13.81 -10.14
CA ALA A 178 -33.42 14.34 -11.14
C ALA A 178 -34.10 15.23 -12.19
N GLN A 179 -35.40 15.05 -12.46
CA GLN A 179 -36.21 15.95 -13.33
C GLN A 179 -36.60 17.27 -12.62
N GLY A 180 -36.47 17.35 -11.30
CA GLY A 180 -36.61 18.58 -10.53
C GLY A 180 -35.37 19.46 -10.63
N ILE A 181 -35.49 20.75 -10.40
CA ILE A 181 -34.50 21.86 -10.58
C ILE A 181 -33.18 21.68 -9.77
N THR A 182 -32.99 20.61 -9.06
CA THR A 182 -31.76 20.33 -8.30
C THR A 182 -30.66 19.73 -9.18
N LYS A 183 -29.48 20.38 -9.17
CA LYS A 183 -28.27 19.84 -9.84
C LYS A 183 -28.02 18.40 -9.43
N ASN A 184 -28.03 17.47 -10.39
CA ASN A 184 -27.63 16.08 -10.15
C ASN A 184 -26.23 16.01 -9.56
N ASN A 185 -26.07 15.29 -8.47
CA ASN A 185 -24.76 15.02 -7.89
C ASN A 185 -24.22 13.68 -8.41
N TYR A 186 -22.93 13.42 -8.18
CA TYR A 186 -22.26 12.20 -8.60
C TYR A 186 -23.00 10.95 -8.12
N TRP A 187 -23.41 10.91 -6.85
CA TRP A 187 -23.97 9.71 -6.24
C TRP A 187 -25.37 9.36 -6.75
N ASP A 188 -26.20 10.36 -7.01
CA ASP A 188 -27.55 10.13 -7.59
C ASP A 188 -27.42 9.48 -8.99
N LEU A 189 -26.52 10.01 -9.85
CA LEU A 189 -26.28 9.50 -11.20
C LEU A 189 -25.61 8.11 -11.19
N ALA A 190 -24.63 7.88 -10.32
CA ALA A 190 -23.99 6.59 -10.17
C ALA A 190 -24.98 5.51 -9.68
N THR A 191 -25.88 5.86 -8.74
CA THR A 191 -26.90 4.97 -8.25
C THR A 191 -27.93 4.64 -9.33
N LEU A 192 -28.29 5.60 -10.19
CA LEU A 192 -29.14 5.34 -11.37
C LEU A 192 -28.47 4.34 -12.32
N ALA A 193 -27.16 4.51 -12.58
CA ALA A 193 -26.39 3.57 -13.40
C ALA A 193 -26.36 2.17 -12.77
N GLU A 194 -26.10 2.04 -11.48
CA GLU A 194 -26.10 0.74 -10.78
C GLU A 194 -27.49 0.08 -10.82
N ALA A 195 -28.57 0.83 -10.69
CA ALA A 195 -29.93 0.31 -10.80
C ALA A 195 -30.21 -0.23 -12.21
N LEU A 196 -29.81 0.48 -13.25
CA LEU A 196 -29.96 0.06 -14.64
C LEU A 196 -29.13 -1.20 -14.98
N ILE A 197 -27.94 -1.35 -14.37
CA ILE A 197 -27.16 -2.59 -14.50
C ILE A 197 -27.94 -3.79 -13.95
N ILE A 198 -28.59 -3.66 -12.79
CA ILE A 198 -29.43 -4.71 -12.21
C ILE A 198 -30.63 -5.00 -13.11
N LEU A 199 -31.17 -3.97 -13.76
CA LEU A 199 -32.27 -4.07 -14.72
C LEU A 199 -31.84 -4.57 -16.10
N LYS A 200 -30.54 -4.76 -16.35
CA LYS A 200 -29.90 -5.19 -17.60
C LYS A 200 -30.04 -4.17 -18.75
N ASP A 201 -30.29 -2.91 -18.44
CA ASP A 201 -30.26 -1.80 -19.40
C ASP A 201 -28.86 -1.17 -19.41
N TYR A 202 -27.93 -1.83 -20.09
CA TYR A 202 -26.50 -1.48 -20.03
C TYR A 202 -26.16 -0.20 -20.77
N ASP A 203 -26.86 0.11 -21.86
CA ASP A 203 -26.58 1.32 -22.66
C ASP A 203 -26.91 2.58 -21.86
N GLU A 204 -28.07 2.63 -21.23
CA GLU A 204 -28.45 3.72 -20.35
C GLU A 204 -27.59 3.74 -19.07
N ALA A 205 -27.19 2.60 -18.52
CA ALA A 205 -26.28 2.54 -17.39
C ALA A 205 -24.93 3.21 -17.71
N ILE A 206 -24.35 2.93 -18.89
CA ILE A 206 -23.13 3.57 -19.39
C ILE A 206 -23.33 5.09 -19.53
N ASN A 207 -24.47 5.53 -20.05
CA ASN A 207 -24.79 6.93 -20.21
C ASN A 207 -24.87 7.68 -18.86
N TYR A 208 -25.58 7.13 -17.86
CA TYR A 208 -25.66 7.74 -16.53
C TYR A 208 -24.30 7.72 -15.79
N LEU A 209 -23.51 6.66 -15.93
CA LEU A 209 -22.17 6.61 -15.31
C LEU A 209 -21.24 7.65 -15.95
N ARG A 210 -21.30 7.85 -17.27
CA ARG A 210 -20.54 8.91 -17.96
C ARG A 210 -20.93 10.29 -17.44
N GLN A 211 -22.22 10.54 -17.24
CA GLN A 211 -22.71 11.81 -16.66
C GLN A 211 -22.23 11.97 -15.21
N ALA A 212 -22.28 10.92 -14.38
CA ALA A 212 -21.79 10.97 -13.00
C ALA A 212 -20.32 11.41 -12.95
N ILE A 213 -19.47 10.78 -13.76
CA ILE A 213 -18.04 11.11 -13.82
C ILE A 213 -17.83 12.56 -14.35
N ALA A 214 -18.64 13.01 -15.32
CA ALA A 214 -18.54 14.35 -15.87
C ALA A 214 -18.89 15.46 -14.86
N VAL A 215 -19.77 15.18 -13.89
CA VAL A 215 -20.11 16.13 -12.81
C VAL A 215 -18.89 16.50 -11.96
N ASN A 216 -18.05 15.54 -11.63
CA ASN A 216 -16.82 15.76 -10.87
C ASN A 216 -15.74 14.73 -11.20
N LYS A 217 -14.98 15.01 -12.27
CA LYS A 217 -13.87 14.14 -12.70
C LYS A 217 -12.77 13.95 -11.64
N ASN A 218 -12.67 14.87 -10.71
CA ASN A 218 -11.64 14.91 -9.68
C ASN A 218 -12.07 14.20 -8.38
N ASP A 219 -13.28 13.71 -8.30
CA ASP A 219 -13.78 12.91 -7.18
C ASP A 219 -13.35 11.44 -7.36
N ILE A 220 -12.05 11.19 -7.17
CA ILE A 220 -11.48 9.86 -7.32
C ILE A 220 -12.04 8.91 -6.26
N GLY A 221 -12.24 9.39 -5.03
CA GLY A 221 -12.74 8.56 -3.94
C GLY A 221 -14.14 7.98 -4.19
N SER A 222 -15.06 8.77 -4.75
CA SER A 222 -16.40 8.31 -5.12
C SER A 222 -16.34 7.33 -6.31
N GLN A 223 -15.50 7.62 -7.31
CA GLN A 223 -15.29 6.74 -8.45
C GLN A 223 -14.73 5.38 -8.03
N VAL A 224 -13.75 5.33 -7.11
CA VAL A 224 -13.20 4.09 -6.54
C VAL A 224 -14.30 3.29 -5.85
N SER A 225 -15.16 3.94 -5.07
CA SER A 225 -16.27 3.26 -4.37
C SER A 225 -17.26 2.63 -5.35
N THR A 226 -17.66 3.34 -6.41
CA THR A 226 -18.53 2.82 -7.47
C THR A 226 -17.86 1.67 -8.22
N LYS A 227 -16.59 1.81 -8.60
CA LYS A 227 -15.83 0.75 -9.27
C LYS A 227 -15.75 -0.53 -8.41
N LYS A 228 -15.57 -0.40 -7.09
CA LYS A 228 -15.58 -1.54 -6.16
C LYS A 228 -16.93 -2.27 -6.16
N ASN A 229 -18.06 -1.57 -6.25
CA ASN A 229 -19.37 -2.20 -6.38
C ASN A 229 -19.54 -2.94 -7.71
N LEU A 230 -19.12 -2.32 -8.83
CA LEU A 230 -19.14 -2.97 -10.16
C LEU A 230 -18.25 -4.21 -10.19
N SER A 231 -17.06 -4.13 -9.60
CA SER A 231 -16.14 -5.28 -9.49
C SER A 231 -16.76 -6.43 -8.70
N LEU A 232 -17.51 -6.13 -7.64
CA LEU A 232 -18.24 -7.15 -6.87
C LEU A 232 -19.27 -7.86 -7.74
N LEU A 233 -20.11 -7.12 -8.48
CA LEU A 233 -21.09 -7.70 -9.40
C LEU A 233 -20.41 -8.56 -10.49
N TYR A 234 -19.27 -8.12 -11.00
CA TYR A 234 -18.49 -8.87 -11.99
C TYR A 234 -17.94 -10.17 -11.42
N GLN A 235 -17.35 -10.14 -10.21
CA GLN A 235 -16.83 -11.33 -9.52
C GLN A 235 -17.90 -12.41 -9.31
N TYR A 236 -19.14 -12.00 -9.04
CA TYR A 236 -20.29 -12.92 -8.92
C TYR A 236 -20.99 -13.21 -10.27
N GLN A 237 -20.35 -12.89 -11.39
CA GLN A 237 -20.84 -13.14 -12.75
C GLN A 237 -22.22 -12.53 -13.04
N LYS A 238 -22.50 -11.35 -12.45
CA LYS A 238 -23.78 -10.63 -12.65
C LYS A 238 -23.70 -9.56 -13.74
N ILE A 239 -22.51 -9.25 -14.23
CA ILE A 239 -22.25 -8.33 -15.36
C ILE A 239 -21.41 -9.08 -16.40
N PRO A 240 -21.78 -9.05 -17.72
CA PRO A 240 -20.93 -9.55 -18.80
C PRO A 240 -19.57 -8.83 -18.85
N SER A 241 -18.51 -9.54 -19.25
CA SER A 241 -17.14 -8.99 -19.24
C SER A 241 -16.95 -7.80 -20.19
N ASP A 242 -17.57 -7.82 -21.36
CA ASP A 242 -17.52 -6.70 -22.31
C ASP A 242 -18.20 -5.44 -21.77
N ILE A 243 -19.33 -5.60 -21.05
CA ILE A 243 -20.03 -4.50 -20.38
C ILE A 243 -19.21 -3.98 -19.20
N TYR A 244 -18.65 -4.88 -18.39
CA TYR A 244 -17.78 -4.47 -17.26
C TYR A 244 -16.59 -3.64 -17.74
N ASN A 245 -15.92 -4.06 -18.83
CA ASN A 245 -14.81 -3.31 -19.40
C ASN A 245 -15.24 -1.91 -19.88
N LYS A 246 -16.35 -1.82 -20.64
CA LYS A 246 -16.90 -0.52 -21.08
C LYS A 246 -17.22 0.42 -19.91
N LEU A 247 -17.78 -0.10 -18.81
CA LEU A 247 -18.10 0.68 -17.62
C LEU A 247 -16.82 1.14 -16.90
N THR A 248 -15.82 0.26 -16.77
CA THR A 248 -14.59 0.58 -16.04
C THR A 248 -13.64 1.52 -16.78
N GLU A 249 -13.69 1.55 -18.11
CA GLU A 249 -12.96 2.52 -18.96
C GLU A 249 -13.44 3.97 -18.80
N LEU A 250 -14.66 4.19 -18.28
CA LEU A 250 -15.17 5.54 -18.06
C LEU A 250 -14.50 6.25 -16.88
N PHE A 251 -14.00 5.52 -15.89
CA PHE A 251 -13.45 6.11 -14.68
C PHE A 251 -12.15 6.88 -14.93
N SER A 252 -11.99 8.00 -14.23
CA SER A 252 -10.78 8.83 -14.27
C SER A 252 -9.74 8.42 -13.21
N ILE A 253 -9.89 7.23 -12.62
CA ILE A 253 -8.96 6.70 -11.61
C ILE A 253 -7.59 6.48 -12.28
N PRO A 254 -6.48 6.96 -11.69
CA PRO A 254 -5.17 6.76 -12.28
C PRO A 254 -4.78 5.28 -12.30
N LYS A 255 -4.17 4.83 -13.38
CA LYS A 255 -3.47 3.55 -13.44
C LYS A 255 -2.14 3.67 -12.71
N ILE A 256 -1.72 2.64 -12.01
CA ILE A 256 -0.43 2.65 -11.29
C ILE A 256 0.64 2.07 -12.18
N VAL A 257 1.64 2.88 -12.52
CA VAL A 257 2.78 2.44 -13.34
C VAL A 257 3.98 2.25 -12.43
N VAL A 258 4.52 1.02 -12.40
CA VAL A 258 5.82 0.73 -11.81
C VAL A 258 6.85 0.65 -12.93
N PHE A 259 7.90 1.48 -12.85
CA PHE A 259 8.85 1.63 -13.93
C PHE A 259 10.27 1.25 -13.51
N SER A 260 11.00 0.60 -14.44
CA SER A 260 12.45 0.39 -14.33
C SER A 260 13.07 0.44 -15.72
N GLY A 261 14.23 1.07 -15.85
CA GLY A 261 14.90 1.15 -17.13
C GLY A 261 16.42 1.16 -17.04
N HIS A 262 17.07 0.81 -18.16
CA HIS A 262 18.52 0.86 -18.22
C HIS A 262 19.05 2.29 -18.14
N MET A 263 20.16 2.43 -17.43
CA MET A 263 20.99 3.63 -17.47
C MET A 263 21.62 3.78 -18.85
N ILE A 264 21.88 5.01 -19.24
CA ILE A 264 22.63 5.29 -20.46
C ILE A 264 24.07 4.77 -20.36
N ASP A 265 24.59 4.20 -21.44
CA ASP A 265 25.93 3.61 -21.45
C ASP A 265 27.03 4.67 -21.39
N LYS A 266 28.19 4.33 -20.79
CA LYS A 266 29.44 5.09 -20.97
C LYS A 266 30.03 4.78 -22.34
N ASP A 267 30.62 5.78 -22.98
CA ASP A 267 31.28 5.64 -24.29
C ASP A 267 32.40 4.59 -24.31
N GLU A 268 32.89 4.20 -23.16
CA GLU A 268 34.01 3.23 -22.95
C GLU A 268 33.54 1.76 -22.97
N PHE A 269 32.23 1.48 -22.95
CA PHE A 269 31.74 0.10 -22.88
C PHE A 269 31.66 -0.55 -24.26
N ALA A 270 32.29 -1.72 -24.38
CA ALA A 270 32.18 -2.58 -25.55
C ALA A 270 30.77 -3.14 -25.78
N ASP A 271 29.98 -3.24 -24.72
CA ASP A 271 28.62 -3.78 -24.72
C ASP A 271 27.60 -2.66 -24.71
N CYS A 272 27.06 -2.39 -25.89
CA CYS A 272 26.09 -1.32 -26.11
C CYS A 272 24.68 -1.78 -25.71
N ARG A 273 24.19 -1.35 -24.56
CA ARG A 273 22.83 -1.65 -24.09
C ARG A 273 21.88 -0.50 -24.36
N PHE A 274 22.24 0.71 -23.90
CA PHE A 274 21.49 1.95 -24.12
C PHE A 274 22.46 3.09 -24.46
N PRO A 275 22.95 3.15 -25.72
CA PRO A 275 23.88 4.19 -26.15
C PRO A 275 23.18 5.55 -26.24
N LYS A 276 23.97 6.63 -26.07
CA LYS A 276 23.48 8.01 -26.05
C LYS A 276 22.69 8.40 -27.32
N TRP A 277 23.03 7.85 -28.46
CA TRP A 277 22.33 8.17 -29.73
C TRP A 277 20.91 7.57 -29.79
N LEU A 278 20.56 6.59 -28.97
CA LEU A 278 19.17 6.08 -28.82
C LEU A 278 18.30 6.89 -27.85
N GLU A 279 18.87 7.85 -27.12
CA GLU A 279 18.13 8.61 -26.09
C GLU A 279 16.85 9.23 -26.64
N PHE A 280 16.94 9.91 -27.80
CA PHE A 280 15.79 10.58 -28.39
C PHE A 280 14.67 9.60 -28.77
N GLU A 281 15.01 8.49 -29.39
CA GLU A 281 14.02 7.51 -29.83
C GLU A 281 13.36 6.78 -28.67
N VAL A 282 14.13 6.37 -27.67
CA VAL A 282 13.60 5.78 -26.45
C VAL A 282 12.70 6.78 -25.71
N SER A 283 13.07 8.06 -25.69
CA SER A 283 12.27 9.14 -25.13
C SER A 283 10.90 9.27 -25.82
N GLU A 284 10.85 9.26 -27.14
CA GLU A 284 9.57 9.33 -27.88
C GLU A 284 8.71 8.07 -27.65
N LEU A 285 9.30 6.88 -27.64
CA LEU A 285 8.57 5.64 -27.36
C LEU A 285 7.99 5.62 -25.93
N ILE A 286 8.74 6.13 -24.94
CA ILE A 286 8.24 6.30 -23.57
C ILE A 286 7.06 7.27 -23.55
N LYS A 287 7.18 8.40 -24.23
CA LYS A 287 6.13 9.41 -24.34
C LYS A 287 4.86 8.83 -24.95
N ASP A 288 4.96 8.16 -26.09
CA ASP A 288 3.82 7.54 -26.77
C ASP A 288 3.13 6.52 -25.86
N LYS A 289 3.93 5.72 -25.13
CA LYS A 289 3.38 4.76 -24.16
C LYS A 289 2.63 5.47 -23.03
N ILE A 290 3.21 6.49 -22.41
CA ILE A 290 2.57 7.29 -21.36
C ILE A 290 1.27 7.94 -21.89
N GLU A 291 1.28 8.45 -23.11
CA GLU A 291 0.08 9.03 -23.73
C GLU A 291 -1.04 7.99 -23.87
N SER A 292 -0.71 6.77 -24.29
CA SER A 292 -1.66 5.66 -24.45
C SER A 292 -2.27 5.18 -23.13
N LEU A 293 -1.55 5.30 -22.02
CA LEU A 293 -2.00 4.86 -20.70
C LEU A 293 -3.04 5.79 -20.06
N GLY A 294 -3.10 7.05 -20.49
CA GLY A 294 -4.03 8.05 -19.99
C GLY A 294 -3.61 8.66 -18.65
N ASN A 295 -4.50 8.61 -17.63
CA ASN A 295 -4.20 9.12 -16.29
C ASN A 295 -3.38 8.10 -15.51
N ILE A 296 -2.20 8.49 -15.00
CA ILE A 296 -1.27 7.60 -14.29
C ILE A 296 -0.74 8.20 -13.00
N GLU A 297 -0.40 7.35 -12.06
CA GLU A 297 0.47 7.59 -10.91
C GLU A 297 1.67 6.64 -11.01
N THR A 298 2.89 7.13 -10.74
CA THR A 298 4.11 6.38 -11.06
C THR A 298 4.97 6.10 -9.85
N TYR A 299 5.66 4.96 -9.89
CA TYR A 299 6.64 4.52 -8.90
C TYR A 299 7.91 4.06 -9.62
N SER A 300 9.04 4.69 -9.33
CA SER A 300 10.32 4.37 -9.94
C SER A 300 11.51 4.80 -9.09
N SER A 301 12.72 4.39 -9.47
CA SER A 301 13.95 5.11 -9.13
C SER A 301 14.10 6.32 -10.08
N ALA A 302 15.28 6.96 -10.10
CA ALA A 302 15.54 8.12 -10.95
C ALA A 302 16.98 8.12 -11.48
N ALA A 303 17.47 6.97 -11.93
CA ALA A 303 18.81 6.86 -12.52
C ALA A 303 18.87 7.56 -13.88
N CYS A 304 20.07 7.98 -14.31
CA CYS A 304 20.28 8.59 -15.62
C CYS A 304 19.92 7.61 -16.73
N GLY A 305 19.28 8.08 -17.77
CA GLY A 305 18.76 7.26 -18.88
C GLY A 305 17.25 7.08 -18.78
N ALA A 306 16.76 5.85 -18.90
CA ALA A 306 15.34 5.58 -19.07
C ALA A 306 14.47 6.05 -17.89
N ASP A 307 14.95 5.97 -16.64
CA ASP A 307 14.16 6.41 -15.47
C ASP A 307 13.89 7.92 -15.54
N ILE A 308 14.91 8.74 -15.77
CA ILE A 308 14.74 10.20 -15.89
C ILE A 308 13.86 10.55 -17.07
N LEU A 309 14.05 9.92 -18.24
CA LEU A 309 13.20 10.14 -19.41
C LEU A 309 11.72 9.84 -19.11
N PHE A 310 11.46 8.73 -18.44
CA PHE A 310 10.11 8.35 -18.04
C PHE A 310 9.49 9.37 -17.09
N ILE A 311 10.23 9.79 -16.06
CA ILE A 311 9.73 10.76 -15.06
C ILE A 311 9.41 12.11 -15.72
N GLU A 312 10.27 12.60 -16.62
CA GLU A 312 10.06 13.87 -17.32
C GLU A 312 8.76 13.85 -18.16
N HIS A 313 8.51 12.80 -18.93
CA HIS A 313 7.27 12.67 -19.69
C HIS A 313 6.04 12.47 -18.77
N ALA A 314 6.18 11.73 -17.69
CA ALA A 314 5.12 11.56 -16.72
C ALA A 314 4.77 12.88 -16.01
N LEU A 315 5.77 13.71 -15.66
CA LEU A 315 5.58 15.06 -15.12
C LEU A 315 4.86 15.97 -16.13
N GLN A 316 5.27 15.98 -17.41
CA GLN A 316 4.62 16.76 -18.47
C GLN A 316 3.14 16.35 -18.63
N LYS A 317 2.83 15.06 -18.49
CA LYS A 317 1.45 14.54 -18.50
C LYS A 317 0.66 14.91 -17.26
N GLY A 318 1.30 15.41 -16.23
CA GLY A 318 0.69 15.72 -14.95
C GLY A 318 0.49 14.47 -14.07
N ALA A 319 1.27 13.40 -14.20
CA ALA A 319 1.20 12.23 -13.32
C ALA A 319 1.66 12.54 -11.88
N LYS A 320 1.13 11.86 -10.88
CA LYS A 320 1.70 11.85 -9.52
C LYS A 320 2.96 10.99 -9.54
N ILE A 321 4.07 11.54 -9.07
CA ILE A 321 5.38 10.90 -9.16
C ILE A 321 5.85 10.48 -7.77
N ASN A 322 6.18 9.20 -7.61
CA ASN A 322 6.81 8.66 -6.42
C ASN A 322 8.19 8.12 -6.78
N ILE A 323 9.23 8.71 -6.22
CA ILE A 323 10.63 8.34 -6.43
C ILE A 323 11.17 7.70 -5.16
N ILE A 324 11.75 6.50 -5.29
CA ILE A 324 12.36 5.76 -4.20
C ILE A 324 13.85 5.57 -4.50
N LEU A 325 14.71 6.16 -3.67
CA LEU A 325 16.15 6.06 -3.79
C LEU A 325 16.71 5.04 -2.79
N PRO A 326 17.63 4.15 -3.19
CA PRO A 326 18.21 3.12 -2.33
C PRO A 326 19.12 3.69 -1.23
N CYS A 327 19.63 4.90 -1.42
CA CYS A 327 20.56 5.57 -0.50
C CYS A 327 20.29 7.07 -0.44
N ALA A 328 21.07 7.78 0.35
CA ALA A 328 21.01 9.24 0.39
C ALA A 328 21.22 9.85 -0.99
N ARG A 329 20.52 10.93 -1.27
CA ARG A 329 20.45 11.62 -2.56
C ARG A 329 21.83 11.95 -3.12
N GLU A 330 22.73 12.43 -2.30
CA GLU A 330 24.09 12.82 -2.71
C GLU A 330 24.89 11.63 -3.26
N LEU A 331 24.78 10.48 -2.59
CA LEU A 331 25.42 9.25 -3.04
C LEU A 331 24.75 8.70 -4.31
N PHE A 332 23.43 8.77 -4.38
CA PHE A 332 22.68 8.36 -5.56
C PHE A 332 23.04 9.20 -6.79
N ILE A 333 23.15 10.52 -6.65
CA ILE A 333 23.62 11.43 -7.72
C ILE A 333 24.99 10.97 -8.21
N LYS A 334 25.93 10.77 -7.32
CA LYS A 334 27.29 10.35 -7.67
C LYS A 334 27.35 9.00 -8.39
N LYS A 335 26.52 8.03 -7.97
CA LYS A 335 26.59 6.62 -8.46
C LYS A 335 25.68 6.35 -9.66
N SER A 336 24.52 6.98 -9.73
CA SER A 336 23.46 6.61 -10.67
C SER A 336 22.99 7.74 -11.57
N VAL A 337 23.42 9.00 -11.33
CA VAL A 337 22.99 10.14 -12.13
C VAL A 337 24.17 10.79 -12.85
N SER A 338 25.19 11.25 -12.11
CA SER A 338 26.33 12.05 -12.59
C SER A 338 27.54 11.19 -12.95
N TYR A 339 27.35 9.90 -13.23
CA TYR A 339 28.45 8.99 -13.52
C TYR A 339 29.04 9.19 -14.94
N LEU A 340 28.34 9.95 -15.80
CA LEU A 340 28.80 10.36 -17.13
C LEU A 340 29.42 11.77 -17.04
N THR A 341 30.67 11.93 -17.43
CA THR A 341 31.30 13.22 -17.57
C THR A 341 30.64 14.01 -18.70
N ASP A 342 30.55 15.34 -18.53
CA ASP A 342 30.00 16.28 -19.54
C ASP A 342 28.57 16.01 -19.99
N SER A 343 27.74 15.46 -19.09
CA SER A 343 26.32 15.22 -19.33
C SER A 343 25.40 16.20 -18.57
N ASN A 344 24.16 16.35 -19.01
CA ASN A 344 23.16 17.18 -18.34
C ASN A 344 22.24 16.40 -17.38
N TRP A 345 22.55 15.12 -17.10
CA TRP A 345 21.66 14.24 -16.31
C TRP A 345 21.47 14.74 -14.88
N GLU A 346 22.54 15.26 -14.25
CA GLU A 346 22.43 15.85 -12.90
C GLU A 346 21.47 17.03 -12.88
N LYS A 347 21.58 17.94 -13.84
CA LYS A 347 20.67 19.08 -13.97
C LYS A 347 19.22 18.63 -14.15
N ARG A 348 18.98 17.61 -14.98
CA ARG A 348 17.63 17.04 -15.20
C ARG A 348 17.08 16.43 -13.92
N PHE A 349 17.89 15.65 -13.21
CA PHE A 349 17.52 15.09 -11.93
C PHE A 349 17.16 16.18 -10.90
N LEU A 350 17.96 17.22 -10.78
CA LEU A 350 17.69 18.34 -9.86
C LEU A 350 16.40 19.08 -10.24
N ASN A 351 16.13 19.31 -11.53
CA ASN A 351 14.86 19.88 -11.98
C ASN A 351 13.65 18.98 -11.63
N ILE A 352 13.80 17.65 -11.65
CA ILE A 352 12.77 16.72 -11.19
C ILE A 352 12.52 16.90 -9.70
N LEU A 353 13.57 17.05 -8.90
CA LEU A 353 13.44 17.25 -7.44
C LEU A 353 12.78 18.59 -7.06
N GLU A 354 12.89 19.61 -7.93
CA GLU A 354 12.19 20.89 -7.75
C GLU A 354 10.70 20.81 -8.12
N SER A 355 10.27 19.70 -8.74
CA SER A 355 8.88 19.48 -9.12
C SER A 355 8.07 18.90 -7.95
N ASP A 356 6.74 18.90 -8.08
CA ASP A 356 5.83 18.26 -7.12
C ASP A 356 5.95 16.73 -7.21
N ILE A 357 6.82 16.16 -6.39
CA ILE A 357 7.09 14.71 -6.32
C ILE A 357 7.08 14.22 -4.86
N ASN A 358 6.83 12.94 -4.69
CA ASN A 358 7.07 12.24 -3.43
C ASN A 358 8.43 11.54 -3.51
N LEU A 359 9.37 11.91 -2.65
CA LEU A 359 10.72 11.36 -2.58
C LEU A 359 10.93 10.57 -1.30
N ILE A 360 11.35 9.32 -1.42
CA ILE A 360 11.70 8.44 -0.29
C ILE A 360 13.17 8.04 -0.44
N GLU A 361 13.97 8.35 0.56
CA GLU A 361 15.37 7.91 0.70
C GLU A 361 15.42 6.77 1.72
N LEU A 362 15.76 5.55 1.29
CA LEU A 362 15.67 4.35 2.14
C LEU A 362 16.74 4.30 3.22
N THR A 363 17.90 4.82 2.93
CA THR A 363 18.99 4.90 3.92
C THR A 363 19.67 6.27 3.88
N SER A 364 20.25 6.68 4.99
CA SER A 364 21.06 7.88 5.08
C SER A 364 22.54 7.64 4.74
N VAL A 365 22.84 6.58 4.00
CA VAL A 365 24.19 6.21 3.62
C VAL A 365 24.70 7.20 2.58
N THR A 366 25.77 7.91 2.95
CA THR A 366 26.49 8.86 2.08
C THR A 366 27.87 8.36 1.68
N ASP A 367 28.29 7.20 2.21
CA ASP A 367 29.65 6.70 2.14
C ASP A 367 29.77 5.54 1.13
N ASP A 368 30.83 5.56 0.33
CA ASP A 368 31.17 4.52 -0.66
C ASP A 368 31.64 3.19 -0.04
N HIS A 369 31.84 3.12 1.27
CA HIS A 369 32.31 1.91 1.98
C HIS A 369 31.19 0.90 2.29
N LEU A 370 29.93 1.29 2.11
CA LEU A 370 28.78 0.45 2.35
C LEU A 370 28.14 0.01 1.03
N GLU A 371 27.72 -1.24 0.98
CA GLU A 371 26.98 -1.78 -0.16
C GLU A 371 25.61 -1.09 -0.26
N ILE A 372 25.25 -0.66 -1.48
CA ILE A 372 23.94 -0.04 -1.76
C ILE A 372 23.00 -1.15 -2.22
N PRO A 373 21.92 -1.43 -1.48
CA PRO A 373 21.02 -2.53 -1.81
C PRO A 373 19.92 -2.09 -2.78
N TYR A 374 20.24 -2.04 -4.04
CA TYR A 374 19.30 -1.71 -5.11
C TYR A 374 18.11 -2.66 -5.17
N ASP A 375 18.32 -3.95 -4.88
CA ASP A 375 17.26 -4.96 -4.86
C ASP A 375 16.13 -4.62 -3.87
N PHE A 376 16.49 -4.18 -2.66
CA PHE A 376 15.48 -3.78 -1.67
C PHE A 376 14.66 -2.58 -2.16
N ALA A 377 15.31 -1.60 -2.79
CA ALA A 377 14.61 -0.45 -3.37
C ALA A 377 13.61 -0.90 -4.46
N ASN A 378 14.02 -1.78 -5.36
CA ASN A 378 13.15 -2.32 -6.42
C ASN A 378 11.95 -3.09 -5.85
N GLN A 379 12.16 -3.89 -4.81
CA GLN A 379 11.09 -4.61 -4.12
C GLN A 379 10.11 -3.66 -3.43
N LEU A 380 10.62 -2.60 -2.81
CA LEU A 380 9.78 -1.60 -2.16
C LEU A 380 8.98 -0.76 -3.18
N ILE A 381 9.60 -0.36 -4.29
CA ILE A 381 8.92 0.30 -5.42
C ILE A 381 7.72 -0.53 -5.88
N LEU A 382 7.91 -1.84 -6.09
CA LEU A 382 6.83 -2.74 -6.49
C LEU A 382 5.77 -2.88 -5.39
N GLY A 383 6.18 -3.04 -4.12
CA GLY A 383 5.25 -3.22 -3.00
C GLY A 383 4.35 -2.00 -2.79
N LEU A 384 4.93 -0.80 -2.76
CA LEU A 384 4.17 0.45 -2.64
C LEU A 384 3.21 0.65 -3.81
N SER A 385 3.65 0.34 -5.04
CA SER A 385 2.79 0.42 -6.23
C SER A 385 1.62 -0.57 -6.17
N LYS A 386 1.82 -1.80 -5.69
CA LYS A 386 0.76 -2.79 -5.47
C LYS A 386 -0.24 -2.32 -4.41
N MET A 387 0.25 -1.80 -3.28
CA MET A 387 -0.61 -1.25 -2.22
C MET A 387 -1.50 -0.14 -2.77
N GLN A 388 -0.94 0.77 -3.54
CA GLN A 388 -1.68 1.89 -4.13
C GLN A 388 -2.69 1.42 -5.19
N ALA A 389 -2.32 0.49 -6.07
CA ALA A 389 -3.23 -0.08 -7.07
C ALA A 389 -4.45 -0.75 -6.40
N ARG A 390 -4.22 -1.48 -5.30
CA ARG A 390 -5.28 -2.07 -4.49
C ARG A 390 -6.18 -1.01 -3.85
N ASN A 391 -5.60 0.02 -3.24
CA ASN A 391 -6.35 1.11 -2.60
C ASN A 391 -7.28 1.82 -3.59
N LEU A 392 -6.80 2.08 -4.80
CA LEU A 392 -7.54 2.74 -5.88
C LEU A 392 -8.40 1.78 -6.72
N CYS A 393 -8.35 0.48 -6.44
CA CYS A 393 -9.05 -0.54 -7.25
C CYS A 393 -8.75 -0.37 -8.75
N THR A 394 -7.46 -0.23 -9.09
CA THR A 394 -6.99 0.07 -10.44
C THR A 394 -5.91 -0.91 -10.91
N GLU A 395 -5.54 -0.82 -12.18
CA GLU A 395 -4.52 -1.66 -12.79
C GLU A 395 -3.11 -1.27 -12.30
N LEU A 396 -2.28 -2.28 -12.03
CA LEU A 396 -0.84 -2.14 -11.91
C LEU A 396 -0.21 -2.45 -13.26
N ILE A 397 0.58 -1.53 -13.79
CA ILE A 397 1.26 -1.65 -15.08
C ILE A 397 2.77 -1.65 -14.85
N PRO A 398 3.39 -2.83 -14.85
CA PRO A 398 4.84 -2.94 -14.90
C PRO A 398 5.34 -2.53 -16.28
N PHE A 399 6.22 -1.51 -16.33
CA PHE A 399 6.75 -1.00 -17.58
C PHE A 399 8.27 -0.93 -17.51
N VAL A 400 8.96 -1.50 -18.53
CA VAL A 400 10.42 -1.55 -18.58
C VAL A 400 10.99 -1.06 -19.91
N VAL A 401 12.17 -0.45 -19.82
CA VAL A 401 13.07 -0.19 -20.96
C VAL A 401 14.33 -1.00 -20.74
N TYR A 402 14.52 -2.09 -21.49
CA TYR A 402 15.59 -3.04 -21.20
C TYR A 402 16.16 -3.73 -22.43
N HIS A 403 17.39 -4.21 -22.31
CA HIS A 403 18.06 -5.08 -23.28
C HIS A 403 17.97 -6.52 -22.78
N LYS A 404 17.41 -7.44 -23.59
CA LYS A 404 17.08 -8.81 -23.14
C LYS A 404 18.29 -9.67 -22.78
N ASP A 405 19.43 -9.41 -23.42
CA ASP A 405 20.67 -10.17 -23.22
C ASP A 405 21.56 -9.54 -22.13
N SER A 406 21.09 -8.49 -21.43
CA SER A 406 21.84 -7.90 -20.35
C SER A 406 21.93 -8.85 -19.15
N LYS A 407 23.16 -9.09 -18.67
CA LYS A 407 23.44 -9.76 -17.41
C LYS A 407 23.75 -8.68 -16.38
N ASP A 408 22.70 -8.05 -15.86
CA ASP A 408 22.87 -7.07 -14.80
C ASP A 408 23.26 -7.75 -13.50
N LEU A 409 24.00 -7.02 -12.67
CA LEU A 409 24.20 -7.38 -11.26
C LEU A 409 22.86 -7.35 -10.50
N ASP A 410 22.81 -7.96 -9.35
CA ASP A 410 21.66 -7.91 -8.44
C ASP A 410 21.21 -6.45 -8.26
N GLY A 411 19.90 -6.20 -8.45
CA GLY A 411 19.31 -4.85 -8.39
C GLY A 411 19.24 -4.07 -9.69
N GLY A 412 19.79 -4.59 -10.80
CA GLY A 412 19.65 -3.98 -12.12
C GLY A 412 18.32 -4.31 -12.79
N THR A 413 18.03 -3.65 -13.93
CA THR A 413 16.76 -3.79 -14.67
C THR A 413 16.48 -5.24 -15.10
N ALA A 414 17.50 -6.04 -15.42
CA ALA A 414 17.31 -7.44 -15.77
C ALA A 414 16.86 -8.28 -14.56
N SER A 415 17.38 -8.01 -13.36
CA SER A 415 16.92 -8.60 -12.10
C SER A 415 15.44 -8.26 -11.86
N VAL A 416 15.05 -6.99 -11.99
CA VAL A 416 13.66 -6.53 -11.89
C VAL A 416 12.73 -7.30 -12.85
N VAL A 417 13.09 -7.41 -14.12
CA VAL A 417 12.30 -8.16 -15.12
C VAL A 417 12.16 -9.62 -14.76
N SER A 418 13.25 -10.25 -14.25
CA SER A 418 13.22 -11.63 -13.77
C SER A 418 12.22 -11.82 -12.63
N ASP A 419 12.25 -10.94 -11.65
CA ASP A 419 11.36 -11.02 -10.48
C ASP A 419 9.91 -10.74 -10.82
N TRP A 420 9.62 -9.78 -11.70
CA TRP A 420 8.27 -9.53 -12.19
C TRP A 420 7.71 -10.71 -12.99
N LYS A 421 8.55 -11.38 -13.80
CA LYS A 421 8.17 -12.62 -14.51
C LYS A 421 7.86 -13.77 -13.54
N LYS A 422 8.67 -13.97 -12.48
CA LYS A 422 8.38 -14.96 -11.43
C LYS A 422 7.01 -14.72 -10.78
N GLN A 423 6.62 -13.45 -10.62
CA GLN A 423 5.33 -13.05 -10.09
C GLN A 423 4.20 -13.06 -11.12
N LYS A 424 4.48 -13.48 -12.37
CA LYS A 424 3.53 -13.55 -13.49
C LYS A 424 2.87 -12.20 -13.81
N LEU A 425 3.59 -11.09 -13.63
CA LEU A 425 3.12 -9.77 -14.00
C LEU A 425 3.16 -9.62 -15.52
N ASP A 426 2.14 -8.96 -16.08
CA ASP A 426 2.12 -8.61 -17.51
C ASP A 426 2.96 -7.34 -17.71
N ILE A 427 4.11 -7.49 -18.36
CA ILE A 427 5.14 -6.46 -18.43
C ILE A 427 5.10 -5.76 -19.79
N GLU A 428 4.81 -4.48 -19.77
CA GLU A 428 4.98 -3.59 -20.91
C GLU A 428 6.47 -3.29 -21.17
N LYS A 429 6.92 -3.31 -22.43
CA LYS A 429 8.34 -3.33 -22.75
C LYS A 429 8.71 -2.42 -23.91
N ILE A 430 9.81 -1.68 -23.75
CA ILE A 430 10.60 -1.15 -24.86
C ILE A 430 11.89 -1.98 -24.90
N GLU A 431 12.04 -2.79 -25.97
CA GLU A 431 13.17 -3.72 -26.11
C GLU A 431 14.32 -3.04 -26.86
N LEU A 432 15.36 -2.63 -26.15
CA LEU A 432 16.51 -1.91 -26.70
C LEU A 432 17.27 -2.75 -27.74
N ASP A 433 17.36 -4.05 -27.58
CA ASP A 433 18.01 -4.96 -28.53
C ASP A 433 17.33 -4.98 -29.91
N LYS A 434 16.01 -4.74 -29.98
CA LYS A 434 15.29 -4.60 -31.23
C LYS A 434 15.64 -3.27 -31.92
N LEU A 435 15.62 -2.17 -31.17
CA LEU A 435 15.96 -0.85 -31.66
C LEU A 435 17.41 -0.79 -32.19
N LEU A 436 18.34 -1.41 -31.47
CA LEU A 436 19.74 -1.50 -31.89
C LEU A 436 19.88 -2.25 -33.21
N LYS A 437 19.19 -3.38 -33.39
CA LYS A 437 19.22 -4.17 -34.63
C LYS A 437 18.60 -3.44 -35.82
N GLU A 438 17.52 -2.71 -35.60
CA GLU A 438 16.82 -1.97 -36.64
C GLU A 438 17.66 -0.81 -37.20
N LYS A 439 18.47 -0.16 -36.33
CA LYS A 439 19.25 1.03 -36.69
C LYS A 439 20.69 0.76 -37.10
N ASN A 440 21.31 -0.28 -36.57
CA ASN A 440 22.70 -0.62 -36.89
C ASN A 440 22.80 -2.09 -37.28
N GLY A 441 22.87 -2.42 -38.54
CA GLY A 441 23.19 -3.77 -39.02
C GLY A 441 24.58 -4.31 -38.58
N SER A 442 25.24 -3.67 -37.63
CA SER A 442 26.55 -4.06 -37.10
C SER A 442 26.77 -3.58 -35.66
N CYS A 443 26.00 -4.12 -34.70
CA CYS A 443 26.56 -4.27 -33.37
C CYS A 443 27.25 -5.64 -33.35
N ASN A 444 28.56 -5.66 -33.20
CA ASN A 444 29.32 -6.92 -33.13
C ASN A 444 28.69 -7.85 -32.10
N THR A 445 28.48 -9.08 -32.56
CA THR A 445 27.98 -10.23 -31.80
C THR A 445 28.58 -10.26 -30.40
N PHE A 446 27.68 -10.40 -29.41
CA PHE A 446 28.01 -10.73 -28.03
C PHE A 446 28.75 -12.07 -27.95
N ASP A 447 30.04 -12.08 -28.22
CA ASP A 447 30.92 -13.17 -27.84
C ASP A 447 31.61 -12.81 -26.50
N THR A 448 31.03 -13.37 -25.46
CA THR A 448 31.69 -13.74 -24.20
C THR A 448 32.75 -12.81 -23.63
N LEU A 449 32.38 -11.58 -23.31
CA LEU A 449 33.07 -10.85 -22.24
C LEU A 449 32.03 -10.29 -21.29
N VAL A 450 31.95 -10.91 -20.13
CA VAL A 450 31.40 -10.28 -18.94
C VAL A 450 32.13 -8.95 -18.82
N SER A 451 31.53 -7.89 -19.36
CA SER A 451 31.84 -6.56 -18.87
C SER A 451 31.23 -6.51 -17.48
N PRO A 452 32.01 -6.58 -16.42
CA PRO A 452 31.49 -6.10 -15.17
C PRO A 452 31.16 -4.63 -15.46
N LEU A 453 29.90 -4.18 -15.35
CA LEU A 453 29.73 -2.99 -14.57
C LEU A 453 30.50 -3.29 -13.30
N VAL A 454 31.77 -2.89 -13.34
CA VAL A 454 32.62 -2.84 -12.19
C VAL A 454 32.02 -1.69 -11.37
N HIS A 455 30.95 -2.06 -10.64
CA HIS A 455 31.28 -2.15 -9.23
C HIS A 455 32.36 -3.23 -9.17
N ALA A 456 33.61 -2.89 -9.57
CA ALA A 456 34.78 -3.55 -9.06
C ALA A 456 34.36 -3.79 -7.62
N SER A 457 34.45 -5.01 -7.16
CA SER A 457 34.46 -5.31 -5.76
C SER A 457 35.43 -4.33 -5.11
N VAL A 458 35.02 -3.09 -4.98
CA VAL A 458 35.47 -2.18 -3.94
C VAL A 458 35.08 -3.02 -2.77
N GLY A 459 36.06 -3.67 -2.13
CA GLY A 459 35.80 -4.58 -1.06
C GLY A 459 35.06 -3.79 0.00
N TYR A 460 33.72 -3.80 -0.10
CA TYR A 460 32.90 -3.20 0.92
C TYR A 460 33.32 -3.82 2.23
N LYS A 461 33.71 -2.99 3.16
CA LYS A 461 34.15 -3.44 4.48
C LYS A 461 33.00 -4.13 5.23
N TYR A 462 31.77 -3.77 4.87
CA TYR A 462 30.57 -4.31 5.50
C TYR A 462 29.52 -4.67 4.44
N SER A 463 29.03 -5.90 4.51
CA SER A 463 27.99 -6.39 3.60
C SER A 463 26.61 -5.90 4.04
N GLY A 464 25.83 -5.39 3.10
CA GLY A 464 24.43 -5.03 3.28
C GLY A 464 23.51 -6.23 3.03
N HIS A 465 22.54 -6.43 3.91
CA HIS A 465 21.56 -7.50 3.78
C HIS A 465 20.16 -6.92 3.90
N THR A 466 19.26 -7.28 2.99
CA THR A 466 17.83 -7.05 3.16
C THR A 466 17.32 -8.00 4.24
N VAL A 467 16.81 -7.46 5.34
CA VAL A 467 16.33 -8.21 6.49
C VAL A 467 15.03 -7.65 7.03
N SER A 468 14.24 -8.54 7.63
CA SER A 468 13.10 -8.17 8.47
C SER A 468 13.52 -8.29 9.93
N LEU A 469 13.41 -7.18 10.66
CA LEU A 469 13.93 -6.98 12.01
C LEU A 469 12.77 -7.04 13.00
N LEU A 470 12.79 -8.00 13.91
CA LEU A 470 11.82 -8.15 14.99
C LEU A 470 12.45 -7.68 16.31
N TYR A 471 11.86 -6.66 16.92
CA TYR A 471 12.11 -6.25 18.29
C TYR A 471 10.91 -6.57 19.17
N ALA A 472 11.19 -7.02 20.39
CA ALA A 472 10.16 -7.34 21.38
C ALA A 472 10.61 -6.92 22.77
N ASP A 473 9.69 -6.41 23.58
CA ASP A 473 9.93 -5.96 24.95
C ASP A 473 8.76 -6.32 25.85
N THR A 474 9.05 -6.76 27.09
CA THR A 474 8.05 -7.20 28.05
C THR A 474 7.59 -6.07 28.93
N VAL A 475 6.31 -5.76 28.91
CA VAL A 475 5.73 -4.63 29.63
C VAL A 475 5.70 -4.91 31.14
N ASN A 476 6.20 -3.96 31.94
CA ASN A 476 6.29 -4.05 33.39
C ASN A 476 7.14 -5.22 33.90
N TYR A 477 8.14 -5.67 33.17
CA TYR A 477 9.05 -6.74 33.57
C TYR A 477 9.70 -6.45 34.94
N SER A 478 10.13 -5.22 35.20
CA SER A 478 10.72 -4.78 36.46
C SER A 478 9.79 -4.93 37.71
N LYS A 479 8.50 -5.20 37.51
CA LYS A 479 7.55 -5.48 38.58
C LYS A 479 7.47 -6.98 38.94
N LEU A 480 8.11 -7.84 38.16
CA LEU A 480 8.25 -9.26 38.49
C LEU A 480 9.25 -9.45 39.62
N SER A 481 9.10 -10.51 40.42
CA SER A 481 10.14 -10.95 41.33
C SER A 481 11.27 -11.63 40.56
N ASP A 482 12.46 -11.77 41.15
CA ASP A 482 13.61 -12.44 40.53
C ASP A 482 13.24 -13.85 40.04
N TYR A 483 12.47 -14.58 40.84
CA TYR A 483 11.98 -15.91 40.47
C TYR A 483 11.06 -15.86 39.24
N GLU A 484 10.07 -14.94 39.24
CA GLU A 484 9.16 -14.76 38.11
C GLU A 484 9.91 -14.35 36.84
N MET A 485 10.96 -13.51 36.95
CA MET A 485 11.81 -13.12 35.81
C MET A 485 12.56 -14.30 35.21
N MET A 486 13.14 -15.15 36.05
CA MET A 486 13.84 -16.35 35.60
C MET A 486 12.89 -17.34 34.90
N VAL A 487 11.75 -17.64 35.49
CA VAL A 487 10.74 -18.53 34.89
C VAL A 487 10.17 -17.97 33.61
N PHE A 488 9.88 -16.66 33.54
CA PHE A 488 9.41 -16.02 32.32
C PHE A 488 10.44 -16.13 31.20
N GLY A 489 11.71 -15.82 31.50
CA GLY A 489 12.82 -15.90 30.54
C GLY A 489 12.98 -17.33 30.00
N GLU A 490 13.03 -18.33 30.88
CA GLU A 490 13.19 -19.73 30.50
C GLU A 490 12.04 -20.19 29.57
N VAL A 491 10.79 -20.00 30.00
CA VAL A 491 9.59 -20.43 29.25
C VAL A 491 9.48 -19.71 27.89
N THR A 492 9.72 -18.39 27.89
CA THR A 492 9.60 -17.59 26.67
C THR A 492 10.69 -17.93 25.65
N LEU A 493 11.95 -18.03 26.09
CA LEU A 493 13.08 -18.33 25.20
C LEU A 493 13.06 -19.78 24.72
N GLU A 494 12.60 -20.73 25.54
CA GLU A 494 12.41 -22.11 25.11
C GLU A 494 11.36 -22.19 23.99
N PHE A 495 10.20 -21.53 24.18
CA PHE A 495 9.16 -21.50 23.16
C PHE A 495 9.64 -20.81 21.88
N LEU A 496 10.35 -19.68 21.98
CA LEU A 496 10.92 -18.97 20.84
C LEU A 496 11.90 -19.87 20.08
N ASN A 497 12.85 -20.52 20.77
CA ASN A 497 13.82 -21.42 20.16
C ASN A 497 13.14 -22.61 19.45
N LYS A 498 12.11 -23.18 20.09
CA LYS A 498 11.29 -24.24 19.49
C LYS A 498 10.59 -23.75 18.22
N THR A 499 9.97 -22.57 18.25
CA THR A 499 9.30 -21.96 17.11
C THR A 499 10.26 -21.75 15.94
N LEU A 500 11.45 -21.19 16.20
CA LEU A 500 12.46 -20.95 15.17
C LEU A 500 12.95 -22.26 14.51
N LYS A 501 13.17 -23.31 15.32
CA LYS A 501 13.67 -24.61 14.83
C LYS A 501 12.59 -25.41 14.10
N GLN A 502 11.38 -25.51 14.66
CA GLN A 502 10.31 -26.33 14.08
C GLN A 502 9.84 -25.81 12.70
N ASN A 503 9.83 -24.50 12.53
CA ASN A 503 9.47 -23.89 11.25
C ASN A 503 10.66 -23.67 10.31
N ASN A 504 11.87 -24.04 10.73
CA ASN A 504 13.10 -23.87 9.96
C ASN A 504 13.32 -22.42 9.46
N TYR A 505 12.98 -21.45 10.31
CA TYR A 505 13.09 -20.03 9.95
C TYR A 505 14.54 -19.62 9.71
N LYS A 506 14.78 -18.89 8.62
CA LYS A 506 16.09 -18.38 8.24
C LYS A 506 16.40 -17.10 8.99
N VAL A 507 17.17 -17.22 10.07
CA VAL A 507 17.55 -16.11 10.94
C VAL A 507 19.03 -15.74 10.78
N GLY A 508 19.34 -14.45 10.85
CA GLY A 508 20.70 -13.93 10.90
C GLY A 508 21.18 -13.80 12.35
N GLU A 509 20.86 -12.68 13.01
CA GLU A 509 21.21 -12.44 14.42
C GLU A 509 20.07 -12.81 15.34
N LYS A 510 20.41 -13.32 16.52
CA LYS A 510 19.51 -13.50 17.68
C LYS A 510 20.17 -12.92 18.90
N ASN A 511 19.48 -12.02 19.59
CA ASN A 511 19.98 -11.41 20.80
C ASN A 511 18.87 -11.25 21.84
N THR A 512 19.21 -11.32 23.11
CA THR A 512 18.26 -11.19 24.23
C THR A 512 18.87 -10.35 25.35
N TRP A 513 18.06 -9.53 25.98
CA TRP A 513 18.44 -8.64 27.10
C TRP A 513 17.42 -8.74 28.23
N GLY A 514 17.28 -9.90 28.85
CA GLY A 514 16.36 -10.12 29.96
C GLY A 514 14.89 -10.09 29.51
N ASP A 515 14.30 -8.92 29.46
CA ASP A 515 12.89 -8.68 29.09
C ASP A 515 12.65 -8.46 27.60
N ALA A 516 13.71 -8.30 26.84
CA ALA A 516 13.66 -7.99 25.42
C ALA A 516 14.38 -9.03 24.58
N PHE A 517 13.97 -9.19 23.34
CA PHE A 517 14.72 -9.92 22.34
C PHE A 517 14.71 -9.23 20.97
N PHE A 518 15.75 -9.49 20.21
CA PHE A 518 15.95 -9.04 18.84
C PHE A 518 16.28 -10.21 17.94
N ILE A 519 15.61 -10.28 16.78
CA ILE A 519 15.90 -11.29 15.76
C ILE A 519 15.86 -10.63 14.39
N SER A 520 16.88 -10.91 13.57
CA SER A 520 16.86 -10.57 12.14
C SER A 520 16.48 -11.80 11.32
N PHE A 521 15.55 -11.64 10.38
CA PHE A 521 15.10 -12.68 9.47
C PHE A 521 15.48 -12.29 8.03
N TYR A 522 15.86 -13.27 7.24
CA TYR A 522 16.07 -13.08 5.79
C TYR A 522 14.77 -13.15 4.99
N ASP A 523 13.68 -13.61 5.62
CA ASP A 523 12.35 -13.71 5.01
C ASP A 523 11.31 -12.96 5.85
N ALA A 524 10.47 -12.15 5.18
CA ALA A 524 9.45 -11.37 5.87
C ALA A 524 8.27 -12.22 6.36
N SER A 525 7.95 -13.33 5.65
CA SER A 525 6.92 -14.27 6.11
C SER A 525 7.34 -14.93 7.41
N ASP A 526 8.61 -15.38 7.50
CA ASP A 526 9.18 -15.97 8.71
C ASP A 526 9.09 -14.99 9.89
N ALA A 527 9.45 -13.72 9.66
CA ALA A 527 9.42 -12.67 10.69
C ALA A 527 8.00 -12.39 11.20
N GLY A 528 7.05 -12.21 10.29
CA GLY A 528 5.65 -11.96 10.62
C GLY A 528 4.98 -13.15 11.33
N CYS A 529 5.17 -14.36 10.82
CA CYS A 529 4.65 -15.60 11.41
C CYS A 529 5.25 -15.84 12.80
N CYS A 530 6.56 -15.61 12.99
CA CYS A 530 7.21 -15.71 14.28
C CYS A 530 6.63 -14.72 15.30
N ALA A 531 6.51 -13.44 14.90
CA ALA A 531 5.96 -12.40 15.78
C ALA A 531 4.53 -12.71 16.22
N LEU A 532 3.65 -13.13 15.31
CA LEU A 532 2.27 -13.48 15.64
C LEU A 532 2.19 -14.75 16.52
N THR A 533 3.02 -15.76 16.23
CA THR A 533 3.05 -17.00 17.04
C THR A 533 3.54 -16.72 18.46
N MET A 534 4.55 -15.87 18.62
CA MET A 534 5.01 -15.42 19.94
C MET A 534 3.95 -14.60 20.66
N MET A 535 3.26 -13.70 19.97
CA MET A 535 2.18 -12.90 20.53
C MET A 535 1.02 -13.78 21.04
N ASP A 536 0.61 -14.76 20.23
CA ASP A 536 -0.45 -15.71 20.60
C ASP A 536 -0.03 -16.55 21.81
N PHE A 537 1.22 -17.01 21.85
CA PHE A 537 1.76 -17.75 22.97
C PHE A 537 1.72 -16.93 24.25
N ILE A 538 2.29 -15.74 24.27
CA ILE A 538 2.35 -14.86 25.46
C ILE A 538 0.94 -14.54 25.99
N ASN A 539 -0.01 -14.25 25.08
CA ASN A 539 -1.38 -13.88 25.45
C ASN A 539 -2.21 -15.05 26.00
N ASN A 540 -1.94 -16.29 25.56
CA ASN A 540 -2.77 -17.45 25.88
C ASN A 540 -2.11 -18.42 26.89
N TYR A 541 -0.81 -18.26 27.19
CA TYR A 541 -0.11 -19.12 28.12
C TYR A 541 -0.63 -18.95 29.55
N ASN A 542 -0.83 -20.06 30.25
CA ASN A 542 -1.26 -20.03 31.66
C ASN A 542 -0.08 -19.72 32.58
N TRP A 543 0.29 -18.46 32.69
CA TRP A 543 1.41 -17.99 33.51
C TRP A 543 1.26 -18.36 34.99
N ARG A 544 0.03 -18.53 35.49
CA ARG A 544 -0.22 -18.98 36.87
C ARG A 544 0.24 -20.41 37.13
N SER A 545 0.21 -21.28 36.10
CA SER A 545 0.65 -22.67 36.25
C SER A 545 2.16 -22.80 36.55
N VAL A 546 2.94 -21.75 36.22
CA VAL A 546 4.37 -21.67 36.48
C VAL A 546 4.73 -20.66 37.57
N GLY A 547 3.75 -20.24 38.38
CA GLY A 547 3.95 -19.39 39.56
C GLY A 547 3.95 -17.87 39.27
N ILE A 548 3.62 -17.42 38.05
CA ILE A 548 3.52 -15.99 37.72
C ILE A 548 2.05 -15.55 37.80
N ASN A 549 1.72 -14.79 38.85
CA ASN A 549 0.34 -14.34 39.10
C ASN A 549 0.01 -12.98 38.43
N LYS A 550 0.92 -12.44 37.62
CA LYS A 550 0.76 -11.16 36.94
C LYS A 550 0.30 -11.36 35.51
N ASN A 551 -0.39 -10.37 34.98
CA ASN A 551 -0.77 -10.35 33.56
C ASN A 551 0.46 -9.93 32.72
N ILE A 552 1.11 -10.89 32.09
CA ILE A 552 2.26 -10.68 31.22
C ILE A 552 1.77 -10.19 29.86
N LYS A 553 2.34 -9.11 29.39
CA LYS A 553 2.15 -8.61 28.02
C LYS A 553 3.48 -8.23 27.41
N ILE A 554 3.61 -8.48 26.12
CA ILE A 554 4.74 -8.09 25.31
C ILE A 554 4.28 -7.12 24.21
N ARG A 555 5.14 -6.24 23.78
CA ARG A 555 4.97 -5.42 22.59
C ARG A 555 6.04 -5.79 21.59
N MET A 556 5.69 -5.83 20.31
CA MET A 556 6.59 -6.26 19.25
C MET A 556 6.54 -5.28 18.09
N ALA A 557 7.68 -5.10 17.43
CA ALA A 557 7.75 -4.30 16.21
C ALA A 557 8.53 -5.03 15.11
N LEU A 558 8.06 -4.88 13.88
CA LEU A 558 8.67 -5.40 12.66
C LEU A 558 9.04 -4.25 11.73
N HIS A 559 10.26 -4.26 11.23
CA HIS A 559 10.72 -3.33 10.21
C HIS A 559 11.50 -4.08 9.13
N ALA A 560 11.26 -3.78 7.86
CA ALA A 560 12.07 -4.30 6.77
C ALA A 560 13.05 -3.23 6.28
N GLY A 561 14.28 -3.62 6.05
CA GLY A 561 15.29 -2.69 5.60
C GLY A 561 16.65 -3.34 5.45
N VAL A 562 17.60 -2.53 5.01
CA VAL A 562 18.98 -2.97 4.90
C VAL A 562 19.69 -2.81 6.23
N ALA A 563 20.32 -3.87 6.68
CA ALA A 563 21.23 -3.88 7.80
C ALA A 563 22.60 -4.40 7.38
N TYR A 564 23.65 -3.81 7.96
CA TYR A 564 25.03 -4.16 7.65
C TYR A 564 25.58 -5.12 8.69
N SER A 565 26.16 -6.22 8.24
CA SER A 565 26.69 -7.24 9.12
C SER A 565 28.20 -7.06 9.37
N PHE A 566 28.60 -7.35 10.58
CA PHE A 566 30.02 -7.48 10.94
C PHE A 566 30.20 -8.53 12.03
N LYS A 567 31.43 -9.06 12.15
CA LYS A 567 31.77 -9.97 13.23
C LYS A 567 32.01 -9.17 14.50
N ASN A 568 31.16 -9.35 15.50
CA ASN A 568 31.27 -8.66 16.79
C ASN A 568 32.47 -9.20 17.58
N PRO A 569 33.48 -8.37 17.90
CA PRO A 569 34.68 -8.84 18.58
C PRO A 569 34.46 -9.27 20.03
N LEU A 570 33.34 -8.86 20.66
CA LEU A 570 33.02 -9.22 22.06
C LEU A 570 32.35 -10.59 22.14
N THR A 571 31.49 -10.93 21.18
CA THR A 571 30.69 -12.16 21.21
C THR A 571 31.14 -13.21 20.22
N ASP A 572 32.04 -12.85 19.32
CA ASP A 572 32.51 -13.69 18.19
C ASP A 572 31.38 -14.14 17.23
N THR A 573 30.24 -13.42 17.23
CA THR A 573 29.05 -13.68 16.41
C THR A 573 28.84 -12.61 15.35
N ILE A 574 28.04 -12.90 14.34
CA ILE A 574 27.58 -11.91 13.37
C ILE A 574 26.53 -11.02 14.02
N THR A 575 26.75 -9.71 13.94
CA THR A 575 25.85 -8.67 14.45
C THR A 575 25.43 -7.78 13.31
N PHE A 576 24.14 -7.38 13.29
CA PHE A 576 23.58 -6.42 12.35
C PHE A 576 23.52 -5.02 12.95
N ASN A 577 23.86 -4.02 12.15
CA ASN A 577 23.80 -2.62 12.55
C ASN A 577 23.31 -1.73 11.39
N GLY A 578 22.93 -0.51 11.71
CA GLY A 578 22.44 0.47 10.73
C GLY A 578 21.19 1.21 11.20
N ILE A 579 20.77 2.19 10.40
CA ILE A 579 19.61 3.04 10.74
C ILE A 579 18.31 2.23 10.86
N ASN A 580 18.16 1.18 10.05
CA ASN A 580 16.97 0.33 10.06
C ASN A 580 16.88 -0.51 11.34
N VAL A 581 18.00 -0.96 11.90
CA VAL A 581 18.03 -1.61 13.22
C VAL A 581 17.55 -0.63 14.30
N CYS A 582 18.01 0.62 14.23
CA CYS A 582 17.55 1.66 15.15
C CYS A 582 16.05 1.99 14.97
N ARG A 583 15.53 2.00 13.72
CA ARG A 583 14.10 2.24 13.45
C ARG A 583 13.22 1.14 14.04
N ALA A 584 13.59 -0.14 13.85
CA ALA A 584 12.88 -1.27 14.43
C ALA A 584 12.78 -1.18 15.96
N ALA A 585 13.89 -0.90 16.63
CA ALA A 585 13.93 -0.75 18.09
C ALA A 585 13.05 0.42 18.60
N ARG A 586 12.98 1.53 17.84
CA ARG A 586 12.14 2.67 18.23
C ARG A 586 10.66 2.44 17.96
N MET A 587 10.33 1.70 16.92
CA MET A 587 8.94 1.30 16.65
C MET A 587 8.39 0.40 17.76
N GLU A 588 9.21 -0.47 18.33
CA GLU A 588 8.82 -1.28 19.48
C GLU A 588 8.33 -0.39 20.63
N SER A 589 9.04 0.68 20.96
CA SER A 589 8.71 1.55 22.11
C SER A 589 7.37 2.31 21.96
N ILE A 590 6.84 2.48 20.74
CA ILE A 590 5.52 3.09 20.47
C ILE A 590 4.41 2.04 20.31
N THR A 591 4.76 0.76 20.31
CA THR A 591 3.79 -0.32 20.12
C THR A 591 2.99 -0.56 21.39
N PRO A 592 1.64 -0.59 21.34
CA PRO A 592 0.83 -0.91 22.49
C PRO A 592 1.05 -2.35 23.00
N PRO A 593 0.95 -2.58 24.31
CA PRO A 593 1.04 -3.92 24.89
C PRO A 593 0.06 -4.92 24.24
N GLY A 594 0.55 -6.11 23.89
CA GLY A 594 -0.26 -7.16 23.27
C GLY A 594 -0.51 -6.93 21.76
N ARG A 595 0.30 -6.09 21.12
CA ARG A 595 0.21 -5.80 19.68
C ARG A 595 1.56 -5.99 18.98
N VAL A 596 1.49 -6.21 17.66
CA VAL A 596 2.64 -6.24 16.75
C VAL A 596 2.49 -5.10 15.76
N PHE A 597 3.30 -4.05 15.89
CA PHE A 597 3.35 -2.99 14.89
C PHE A 597 4.37 -3.32 13.81
N CYS A 598 4.16 -2.80 12.61
CA CYS A 598 5.15 -2.89 11.55
C CYS A 598 5.24 -1.59 10.74
N SER A 599 6.39 -1.38 10.13
CA SER A 599 6.64 -0.21 9.28
C SER A 599 5.98 -0.34 7.91
N GLU A 600 5.89 0.78 7.19
CA GLU A 600 5.43 0.80 5.80
C GLU A 600 6.33 -0.03 4.89
N GLU A 601 7.65 0.01 5.11
CA GLU A 601 8.62 -0.79 4.36
C GLU A 601 8.38 -2.29 4.56
N PHE A 602 8.05 -2.73 5.79
CA PHE A 602 7.70 -4.12 6.04
C PHE A 602 6.38 -4.48 5.35
N ALA A 603 5.36 -3.62 5.46
CA ALA A 603 4.06 -3.85 4.81
C ALA A 603 4.19 -3.93 3.28
N ALA A 604 4.94 -3.01 2.66
CA ALA A 604 5.19 -3.01 1.22
C ALA A 604 6.02 -4.22 0.78
N PHE A 605 7.01 -4.62 1.57
CA PHE A 605 7.82 -5.81 1.30
C PHE A 605 6.97 -7.08 1.34
N CYS A 606 6.07 -7.21 2.31
CA CYS A 606 5.11 -8.31 2.36
C CYS A 606 4.16 -8.33 1.15
N GLU A 607 3.72 -7.17 0.68
CA GLU A 607 2.89 -7.04 -0.52
C GLU A 607 3.66 -7.47 -1.78
N THR A 608 4.94 -7.13 -1.88
CA THR A 608 5.81 -7.58 -2.96
C THR A 608 5.91 -9.10 -3.00
N LEU A 609 6.05 -9.74 -1.86
CA LEU A 609 6.17 -11.20 -1.74
C LEU A 609 4.82 -11.94 -1.83
N ASN A 610 3.70 -11.23 -1.92
CA ASN A 610 2.32 -11.76 -1.91
C ASN A 610 2.06 -12.67 -0.68
N ILE A 611 2.50 -12.25 0.51
CA ILE A 611 2.31 -12.99 1.75
C ILE A 611 0.81 -13.02 2.10
N SER A 612 0.29 -14.22 2.34
CA SER A 612 -1.15 -14.47 2.61
C SER A 612 -1.45 -14.84 4.07
N GLU A 613 -0.45 -15.22 4.84
CA GLU A 613 -0.56 -15.74 6.20
C GLU A 613 -0.98 -14.67 7.21
N PHE A 614 -0.72 -13.43 6.88
CA PHE A 614 -1.07 -12.27 7.69
C PHE A 614 -1.31 -11.03 6.83
N SER A 615 -1.88 -10.01 7.43
CA SER A 615 -2.14 -8.71 6.78
C SER A 615 -1.60 -7.56 7.64
N CYS A 616 -1.20 -6.47 6.97
CA CYS A 616 -0.75 -5.23 7.60
C CYS A 616 -1.85 -4.17 7.44
N SER A 617 -2.44 -3.73 8.56
CA SER A 617 -3.51 -2.71 8.59
C SER A 617 -2.95 -1.38 9.08
N TYR A 618 -3.15 -0.30 8.34
CA TYR A 618 -2.66 1.04 8.72
C TYR A 618 -3.26 1.51 10.04
N VAL A 619 -2.42 2.02 10.94
CA VAL A 619 -2.84 2.52 12.27
C VAL A 619 -2.35 3.95 12.55
N GLY A 620 -2.04 4.68 11.50
CA GLY A 620 -1.73 6.10 11.54
C GLY A 620 -0.25 6.44 11.50
N GLN A 621 0.02 7.73 11.31
CA GLN A 621 1.34 8.33 11.46
C GLN A 621 1.68 8.40 12.95
N LYS A 622 2.63 7.61 13.40
CA LYS A 622 3.07 7.60 14.81
C LYS A 622 4.35 8.39 15.00
N LEU A 623 4.37 9.24 16.03
CA LEU A 623 5.57 10.00 16.38
C LEU A 623 6.63 9.07 16.95
N MET A 624 7.75 8.98 16.26
CA MET A 624 8.91 8.18 16.70
C MET A 624 9.73 8.93 17.74
N PRO A 625 10.22 8.26 18.78
CA PRO A 625 11.11 8.89 19.77
C PRO A 625 12.44 9.33 19.15
N LYS A 626 13.13 10.24 19.85
CA LYS A 626 14.46 10.76 19.49
C LYS A 626 14.49 11.50 18.13
N HIS A 627 13.46 12.31 17.85
CA HIS A 627 13.38 13.24 16.71
C HIS A 627 13.40 12.59 15.32
N LEU A 628 12.93 11.33 15.19
CA LEU A 628 12.77 10.66 13.88
C LEU A 628 11.50 11.10 13.11
N GLY A 629 10.70 12.01 13.68
CA GLY A 629 9.47 12.47 13.03
C GLY A 629 8.29 11.50 13.13
N LYS A 630 7.27 11.74 12.33
CA LYS A 630 6.09 10.88 12.20
C LYS A 630 6.37 9.80 11.16
N TYR A 631 5.92 8.57 11.43
CA TYR A 631 6.16 7.41 10.58
C TYR A 631 4.88 6.61 10.31
N PRO A 632 4.60 6.25 9.05
CA PRO A 632 3.47 5.37 8.72
C PRO A 632 3.61 4.04 9.44
N THR A 633 2.62 3.69 10.23
CA THR A 633 2.66 2.50 11.08
C THR A 633 1.48 1.60 10.78
N TYR A 634 1.74 0.31 10.77
CA TYR A 634 0.75 -0.72 10.49
C TYR A 634 0.66 -1.71 11.64
N LEU A 635 -0.51 -2.31 11.81
CA LEU A 635 -0.76 -3.40 12.76
C LEU A 635 -0.77 -4.72 12.01
N LEU A 636 0.07 -5.66 12.44
CA LEU A 636 0.12 -7.01 11.90
C LEU A 636 -1.00 -7.87 12.50
N ARG A 637 -1.70 -8.63 11.64
CA ARG A 637 -2.78 -9.54 12.04
C ARG A 637 -2.76 -10.80 11.21
N ARG A 638 -3.21 -11.91 11.78
CA ARG A 638 -3.48 -13.13 11.00
C ARG A 638 -4.57 -12.85 9.95
N SER A 639 -4.41 -13.46 8.78
CA SER A 639 -5.38 -13.36 7.67
C SER A 639 -6.66 -14.16 7.94
#